data_437c8f1ab5e8c755cc03477d732aa3e7
#
_entry.id   437c8f1ab5e8c755cc03477d732aa3e7
#
_cell.length_a   1.000
_cell.length_b   1.000
_cell.length_c   1.000
_cell.angle_alpha   90.00
_cell.angle_beta   90.00
_cell.angle_gamma   90.00
#
_symmetry.space_group_name_H-M   'P 1'
#
loop_
_entity.id
_entity.type
_entity.pdbx_description
1 polymer ?
#
loop_
_entity_poly.entity_id
_entity_poly.type
_entity_poly.pdbx_seq_one_letter_code
_entity_poly.pdbx_strand_id
1 'polypeptide(L)'
;MRVRETVTENRKSLNTAVFANRKDRGKTMEKYLGGIYDCAVIGGGHAGIEASLACARLGLKTVMFTINLDAVGNMPCNPSIGGTAKGHLVREIDALGGQMAKAADRVFLQSRMLNRGKGPAVHSLRVQADRARYRVLMKKTLEEQENLDIKQDEIVRIGTENGKVSEVETRLGAVYKVGAAIVATGTFLGGRIFIGDINYDGGPDGMHAATELQKSLRDLGLSLRRFKTGTPARIHKKSIDFERLEVQHGDEPVEPMSFENEDVGGNTADCWIAYTNERTHDIIRKNLERSPMYSGDIVGVGPRYCPSIETKIVRFADKTRHQLFVEPMGTDTDEMYLGGMSSSLPEDVQTEMIHSVKGLENAKIMRTAYAIEYDCVDPTELLPTLETKKVGGLYGAGQFNGTSGYEEAAAQGLVAGINASMKLLGKEQIVFDRANSYIGVMIDDLVTKGTEEPYRIMTSRSEYRLLLRQDNADERLTPIGYRVGLISEERYAAFLEKEERIEKEIARCEKTFIPPNDALKKIVEERGTPLPATGITLAELIKRPELDYACLEPVDRERPALSRREKQEVEIKIKYDGYIRREKAQAEQYARLERKKIPDDADYSLIKGLRIEAAQKLSEARPSSIGQASRLSGVNPADISVLLIYFGMV
;
A
#
# COMPACT_ATOMS: atom_id res chain seq x y z
N MET A 1 11.93 -17.12 -44.10
CA MET A 1 12.34 -15.96 -44.94
C MET A 1 11.17 -15.04 -45.34
N ARG A 2 9.92 -15.52 -45.40
CA ARG A 2 8.73 -14.68 -45.78
C ARG A 2 8.15 -13.81 -44.66
N VAL A 3 8.50 -14.00 -43.41
CA VAL A 3 7.96 -13.19 -42.28
C VAL A 3 8.74 -11.89 -42.03
N ARG A 4 9.98 -11.78 -42.52
CA ARG A 4 10.78 -10.53 -42.36
C ARG A 4 10.47 -9.44 -43.39
N GLU A 5 9.97 -9.78 -44.54
CA GLU A 5 9.62 -8.78 -45.60
C GLU A 5 8.31 -8.05 -45.31
N THR A 6 7.31 -8.70 -44.71
CA THR A 6 6.03 -8.08 -44.35
C THR A 6 6.13 -7.05 -43.23
N VAL A 7 7.12 -7.20 -42.31
CA VAL A 7 7.36 -6.24 -41.21
C VAL A 7 8.05 -4.95 -41.71
N THR A 8 8.83 -5.06 -42.78
CA THR A 8 9.58 -3.91 -43.33
C THR A 8 8.71 -3.01 -44.23
N GLU A 9 7.74 -3.59 -44.93
CA GLU A 9 6.78 -2.84 -45.75
C GLU A 9 5.71 -2.15 -44.89
N ASN A 10 5.23 -2.78 -43.82
CA ASN A 10 4.35 -2.11 -42.85
C ASN A 10 5.02 -0.96 -42.08
N ARG A 11 6.36 -1.00 -41.91
CA ARG A 11 7.10 0.15 -41.33
C ARG A 11 7.11 1.38 -42.23
N LYS A 12 7.10 1.20 -43.55
CA LYS A 12 7.12 2.33 -44.51
C LYS A 12 5.72 2.94 -44.73
N SER A 13 4.67 2.15 -44.72
CA SER A 13 3.29 2.61 -44.90
C SER A 13 2.70 3.28 -43.64
N LEU A 14 3.12 2.88 -42.44
CA LEU A 14 2.70 3.50 -41.16
C LEU A 14 3.38 4.84 -40.89
N ASN A 15 4.53 5.14 -41.48
CA ASN A 15 5.21 6.44 -41.32
C ASN A 15 4.55 7.59 -42.10
N THR A 16 3.56 7.32 -42.97
CA THR A 16 3.02 8.39 -43.88
C THR A 16 1.60 8.84 -43.53
N ALA A 17 0.91 8.25 -42.57
CA ALA A 17 -0.55 8.45 -42.51
C ALA A 17 -1.14 8.98 -41.18
N VAL A 18 -0.40 9.24 -40.07
CA VAL A 18 -1.07 9.48 -38.76
C VAL A 18 -0.44 10.59 -37.90
N PHE A 19 0.22 11.61 -38.42
CA PHE A 19 0.79 12.65 -37.54
C PHE A 19 0.24 14.04 -37.77
N ALA A 20 -0.72 14.48 -36.94
CA ALA A 20 -1.09 15.89 -36.85
C ALA A 20 0.00 16.68 -36.08
N ASN A 21 0.41 17.81 -36.64
CA ASN A 21 1.41 18.70 -36.08
C ASN A 21 0.96 19.37 -34.77
N ARG A 22 1.75 19.23 -33.71
CA ARG A 22 1.59 20.02 -32.49
C ARG A 22 2.48 21.26 -32.55
N LYS A 23 1.85 22.43 -32.56
CA LYS A 23 2.56 23.72 -32.47
C LYS A 23 2.82 24.05 -31.02
N ASP A 24 4.07 23.97 -30.57
CA ASP A 24 4.51 24.62 -29.36
C ASP A 24 5.71 25.51 -29.67
N ARG A 25 5.59 26.79 -29.38
CA ARG A 25 6.61 27.84 -29.57
C ARG A 25 7.23 27.92 -30.98
N GLY A 26 6.45 27.73 -32.03
CA GLY A 26 6.88 27.94 -33.42
C GLY A 26 7.74 26.86 -34.07
N LYS A 27 8.00 25.71 -33.32
CA LYS A 27 8.60 24.50 -33.89
C LYS A 27 7.63 23.36 -33.81
N THR A 28 7.33 22.73 -34.92
CA THR A 28 6.55 21.50 -35.02
C THR A 28 7.47 20.34 -34.68
N MET A 29 7.20 19.62 -33.57
CA MET A 29 7.93 18.39 -33.24
C MET A 29 7.33 17.24 -34.01
N GLU A 30 8.12 16.57 -34.88
CA GLU A 30 7.67 15.34 -35.55
C GLU A 30 7.51 14.21 -34.58
N LYS A 31 6.34 13.57 -34.61
CA LYS A 31 6.09 12.36 -33.83
C LYS A 31 6.69 11.16 -34.55
N TYR A 32 7.20 10.20 -33.79
CA TYR A 32 7.77 8.97 -34.33
C TYR A 32 7.32 7.76 -33.50
N LEU A 33 7.32 6.58 -34.10
CA LEU A 33 6.98 5.32 -33.42
C LEU A 33 8.14 4.93 -32.49
N GLY A 34 7.89 5.01 -31.17
CA GLY A 34 8.85 4.60 -30.14
C GLY A 34 8.91 3.10 -29.93
N GLY A 35 7.79 2.40 -30.11
CA GLY A 35 7.69 0.96 -29.93
C GLY A 35 6.27 0.42 -29.89
N ILE A 36 6.15 -0.90 -29.80
CA ILE A 36 4.88 -1.61 -29.67
C ILE A 36 5.00 -2.54 -28.45
N TYR A 37 4.10 -2.39 -27.49
CA TYR A 37 4.05 -3.14 -26.24
C TYR A 37 2.60 -3.57 -25.97
N ASP A 38 2.41 -4.52 -25.06
CA ASP A 38 1.09 -4.90 -24.59
C ASP A 38 0.59 -3.91 -23.53
N CYS A 39 1.49 -3.50 -22.62
CA CYS A 39 1.16 -2.60 -21.51
C CYS A 39 2.21 -1.50 -21.33
N ALA A 40 1.76 -0.27 -21.06
CA ALA A 40 2.60 0.83 -20.60
C ALA A 40 2.30 1.16 -19.13
N VAL A 41 3.34 1.30 -18.30
CA VAL A 41 3.24 1.75 -16.91
C VAL A 41 3.84 3.14 -16.78
N ILE A 42 3.08 4.09 -16.25
CA ILE A 42 3.44 5.51 -16.20
C ILE A 42 3.80 5.89 -14.75
N GLY A 43 5.08 5.85 -14.44
CA GLY A 43 5.66 6.16 -13.14
C GLY A 43 6.46 5.01 -12.54
N GLY A 44 7.68 5.29 -12.03
CA GLY A 44 8.62 4.34 -11.43
C GLY A 44 8.56 4.27 -9.89
N GLY A 45 7.45 4.68 -9.26
CA GLY A 45 7.21 4.52 -7.82
C GLY A 45 6.76 3.09 -7.46
N HIS A 46 6.40 2.87 -6.19
CA HIS A 46 6.04 1.53 -5.69
C HIS A 46 4.89 0.88 -6.47
N ALA A 47 3.89 1.67 -6.87
CA ALA A 47 2.80 1.18 -7.71
C ALA A 47 3.28 0.76 -9.10
N GLY A 48 4.11 1.60 -9.75
CA GLY A 48 4.62 1.29 -11.08
C GLY A 48 5.55 0.09 -11.10
N ILE A 49 6.37 -0.09 -10.06
CA ILE A 49 7.26 -1.26 -9.91
C ILE A 49 6.44 -2.55 -9.86
N GLU A 50 5.48 -2.64 -8.92
CA GLU A 50 4.67 -3.85 -8.76
C GLU A 50 3.80 -4.12 -10.00
N ALA A 51 3.25 -3.07 -10.63
CA ALA A 51 2.47 -3.21 -11.86
C ALA A 51 3.33 -3.73 -13.03
N SER A 52 4.54 -3.17 -13.21
CA SER A 52 5.45 -3.56 -14.28
C SER A 52 5.92 -5.00 -14.13
N LEU A 53 6.32 -5.37 -12.90
CA LEU A 53 6.74 -6.74 -12.59
C LEU A 53 5.60 -7.73 -12.78
N ALA A 54 4.38 -7.40 -12.35
CA ALA A 54 3.22 -8.26 -12.55
C ALA A 54 2.92 -8.48 -14.04
N CYS A 55 2.87 -7.41 -14.84
CA CYS A 55 2.63 -7.53 -16.29
C CYS A 55 3.71 -8.37 -16.99
N ALA A 56 4.98 -8.09 -16.71
CA ALA A 56 6.11 -8.78 -17.35
C ALA A 56 6.19 -10.26 -16.95
N ARG A 57 6.00 -10.59 -15.66
CA ARG A 57 6.00 -11.96 -15.13
C ARG A 57 4.84 -12.80 -15.67
N LEU A 58 3.72 -12.15 -16.01
CA LEU A 58 2.57 -12.79 -16.67
C LEU A 58 2.73 -12.90 -18.19
N GLY A 59 3.91 -12.54 -18.72
CA GLY A 59 4.30 -12.76 -20.12
C GLY A 59 3.93 -11.60 -21.05
N LEU A 60 3.49 -10.44 -20.55
CA LEU A 60 3.21 -9.28 -21.37
C LEU A 60 4.49 -8.49 -21.68
N LYS A 61 4.65 -8.09 -22.93
CA LYS A 61 5.68 -7.13 -23.32
C LYS A 61 5.33 -5.75 -22.74
N THR A 62 6.05 -5.36 -21.70
CA THR A 62 5.74 -4.21 -20.88
C THR A 62 6.80 -3.12 -21.03
N VAL A 63 6.39 -1.84 -21.04
CA VAL A 63 7.29 -0.69 -20.92
C VAL A 63 6.91 0.16 -19.72
N MET A 64 7.88 0.47 -18.86
CA MET A 64 7.71 1.41 -17.75
C MET A 64 8.40 2.74 -18.07
N PHE A 65 7.66 3.82 -17.93
CA PHE A 65 8.17 5.18 -18.05
C PHE A 65 8.38 5.83 -16.69
N THR A 66 9.52 6.45 -16.50
CA THR A 66 9.83 7.24 -15.31
C THR A 66 10.52 8.53 -15.71
N ILE A 67 10.28 9.62 -14.98
CA ILE A 67 10.95 10.91 -15.23
C ILE A 67 12.43 10.89 -14.82
N ASN A 68 12.84 9.93 -13.98
CA ASN A 68 14.22 9.76 -13.55
C ASN A 68 14.47 8.28 -13.18
N LEU A 69 15.39 7.62 -13.90
CA LEU A 69 15.76 6.22 -13.66
C LEU A 69 16.44 6.02 -12.29
N ASP A 70 17.12 7.02 -11.77
CA ASP A 70 17.79 6.93 -10.47
C ASP A 70 16.82 7.17 -9.28
N ALA A 71 15.56 7.50 -9.59
CA ALA A 71 14.50 7.68 -8.62
C ALA A 71 13.46 6.54 -8.61
N VAL A 72 13.74 5.41 -9.28
CA VAL A 72 12.90 4.22 -9.20
C VAL A 72 12.83 3.74 -7.75
N GLY A 73 11.61 3.45 -7.25
CA GLY A 73 11.41 3.05 -5.86
C GLY A 73 11.75 4.12 -4.83
N ASN A 74 11.71 5.39 -5.22
CA ASN A 74 12.07 6.49 -4.33
C ASN A 74 11.14 6.56 -3.11
N MET A 75 11.72 6.82 -1.93
CA MET A 75 11.01 7.04 -0.67
C MET A 75 11.23 8.49 -0.19
N PRO A 76 10.49 9.47 -0.75
CA PRO A 76 10.69 10.88 -0.41
C PRO A 76 10.20 11.25 0.99
N CYS A 77 9.38 10.43 1.60
CA CYS A 77 8.97 10.52 2.99
C CYS A 77 9.82 9.57 3.86
N ASN A 78 9.30 9.02 4.94
CA ASN A 78 10.02 8.06 5.78
C ASN A 78 10.44 6.82 4.96
N PRO A 79 11.73 6.42 4.97
CA PRO A 79 12.18 5.20 4.34
C PRO A 79 11.82 3.97 5.19
N SER A 80 10.55 3.77 5.44
CA SER A 80 10.02 2.64 6.19
C SER A 80 8.93 1.92 5.42
N ILE A 81 8.90 0.59 5.57
CA ILE A 81 7.94 -0.31 4.94
C ILE A 81 7.19 -1.05 6.06
N GLY A 82 5.86 -1.10 5.96
CA GLY A 82 5.02 -1.70 6.98
C GLY A 82 4.55 -0.72 8.05
N GLY A 83 4.23 -1.24 9.25
CA GLY A 83 3.54 -0.52 10.31
C GLY A 83 2.08 -0.91 10.40
N THR A 84 1.32 -0.29 11.32
CA THR A 84 -0.07 -0.67 11.61
C THR A 84 -0.94 -0.72 10.36
N ALA A 85 -1.56 -1.84 10.07
CA ALA A 85 -2.28 -2.23 8.86
C ALA A 85 -1.42 -2.32 7.58
N LYS A 86 -0.32 -1.58 7.50
CA LYS A 86 0.55 -1.57 6.33
C LYS A 86 1.41 -2.83 6.24
N GLY A 87 1.89 -3.37 7.37
CA GLY A 87 2.54 -4.67 7.42
C GLY A 87 1.63 -5.79 6.88
N HIS A 88 0.31 -5.68 7.10
CA HIS A 88 -0.66 -6.59 6.51
C HIS A 88 -0.67 -6.50 4.98
N LEU A 89 -0.70 -5.27 4.41
CA LEU A 89 -0.63 -5.08 2.95
C LEU A 89 0.66 -5.64 2.36
N VAL A 90 1.82 -5.40 3.00
CA VAL A 90 3.11 -5.89 2.48
C VAL A 90 3.13 -7.42 2.44
N ARG A 91 2.60 -8.07 3.48
CA ARG A 91 2.46 -9.54 3.53
C ARG A 91 1.49 -10.05 2.46
N GLU A 92 0.39 -9.33 2.21
CA GLU A 92 -0.56 -9.68 1.15
C GLU A 92 0.03 -9.50 -0.25
N ILE A 93 0.83 -8.44 -0.47
CA ILE A 93 1.60 -8.23 -1.69
C ILE A 93 2.58 -9.40 -1.92
N ASP A 94 3.32 -9.80 -0.90
CA ASP A 94 4.26 -10.92 -0.96
C ASP A 94 3.56 -12.25 -1.25
N ALA A 95 2.46 -12.52 -0.56
CA ALA A 95 1.66 -13.73 -0.76
C ALA A 95 1.10 -13.86 -2.19
N LEU A 96 0.88 -12.75 -2.87
CA LEU A 96 0.48 -12.70 -4.28
C LEU A 96 1.65 -12.77 -5.27
N GLY A 97 2.90 -12.73 -4.80
CA GLY A 97 4.10 -12.78 -5.65
C GLY A 97 4.72 -11.42 -5.93
N GLY A 98 4.35 -10.35 -5.18
CA GLY A 98 4.95 -9.02 -5.29
C GLY A 98 6.39 -8.95 -4.80
N GLN A 99 7.01 -7.79 -4.95
CA GLN A 99 8.46 -7.58 -4.74
C GLN A 99 8.80 -6.83 -3.45
N MET A 100 7.88 -5.99 -2.93
CA MET A 100 8.18 -5.04 -1.85
C MET A 100 8.75 -5.71 -0.59
N ALA A 101 8.17 -6.83 -0.13
CA ALA A 101 8.63 -7.53 1.07
C ALA A 101 10.04 -8.12 0.90
N LYS A 102 10.30 -8.74 -0.25
CA LYS A 102 11.61 -9.30 -0.59
C LYS A 102 12.70 -8.23 -0.63
N ALA A 103 12.37 -7.06 -1.16
CA ALA A 103 13.29 -5.92 -1.18
C ALA A 103 13.50 -5.34 0.23
N ALA A 104 12.44 -5.24 1.04
CA ALA A 104 12.55 -4.79 2.43
C ALA A 104 13.51 -5.67 3.24
N ASP A 105 13.39 -6.99 3.12
CA ASP A 105 14.25 -7.96 3.82
C ASP A 105 15.73 -7.87 3.42
N ARG A 106 16.03 -7.43 2.20
CA ARG A 106 17.41 -7.29 1.71
C ARG A 106 18.10 -6.01 2.15
N VAL A 107 17.34 -4.99 2.49
CA VAL A 107 17.90 -3.63 2.72
C VAL A 107 17.44 -2.99 4.02
N PHE A 108 16.89 -3.77 4.97
CA PHE A 108 16.46 -3.20 6.24
C PHE A 108 17.65 -2.76 7.09
N LEU A 109 17.41 -1.74 7.88
CA LEU A 109 18.31 -1.23 8.92
C LEU A 109 17.83 -1.68 10.30
N GLN A 110 16.51 -1.64 10.50
CA GLN A 110 15.86 -2.02 11.75
C GLN A 110 14.48 -2.61 11.45
N SER A 111 14.11 -3.67 12.16
CA SER A 111 12.80 -4.29 12.11
C SER A 111 12.16 -4.34 13.48
N ARG A 112 10.86 -4.06 13.55
CA ARG A 112 10.06 -4.12 14.79
C ARG A 112 8.65 -4.62 14.53
N MET A 113 8.16 -5.50 15.42
CA MET A 113 6.75 -5.87 15.49
C MET A 113 5.99 -4.86 16.34
N LEU A 114 5.11 -4.08 15.74
CA LEU A 114 4.24 -3.13 16.43
C LEU A 114 3.02 -3.84 17.02
N ASN A 115 2.44 -3.26 18.07
CA ASN A 115 1.22 -3.71 18.73
C ASN A 115 1.28 -5.12 19.37
N ARG A 116 2.45 -5.64 19.72
CA ARG A 116 2.60 -6.98 20.36
C ARG A 116 1.66 -7.19 21.54
N GLY A 117 1.44 -6.19 22.37
CA GLY A 117 0.54 -6.27 23.54
C GLY A 117 -0.96 -6.21 23.22
N LYS A 118 -1.35 -6.08 21.93
CA LYS A 118 -2.76 -5.93 21.51
C LYS A 118 -3.34 -7.16 20.81
N GLY A 119 -2.57 -8.24 20.72
CA GLY A 119 -2.97 -9.49 20.09
C GLY A 119 -2.74 -9.55 18.56
N PRO A 120 -2.83 -10.77 17.97
CA PRO A 120 -2.37 -11.06 16.61
C PRO A 120 -3.14 -10.32 15.50
N ALA A 121 -4.40 -9.97 15.75
CA ALA A 121 -5.24 -9.23 14.80
C ALA A 121 -4.67 -7.85 14.37
N VAL A 122 -3.76 -7.29 15.15
CA VAL A 122 -3.16 -5.96 14.90
C VAL A 122 -1.63 -5.96 15.00
N HIS A 123 -1.00 -7.12 15.18
CA HIS A 123 0.44 -7.25 15.04
C HIS A 123 0.85 -6.74 13.66
N SER A 124 1.83 -5.87 13.59
CA SER A 124 2.21 -5.23 12.33
C SER A 124 3.70 -5.01 12.28
N LEU A 125 4.36 -5.71 11.37
CA LEU A 125 5.78 -5.57 11.14
C LEU A 125 6.07 -4.21 10.50
N ARG A 126 7.13 -3.53 10.99
CA ARG A 126 7.65 -2.28 10.44
C ARG A 126 9.15 -2.38 10.28
N VAL A 127 9.60 -2.09 9.09
CA VAL A 127 11.00 -2.13 8.68
C VAL A 127 11.45 -0.72 8.33
N GLN A 128 12.54 -0.25 8.95
CA GLN A 128 13.29 0.93 8.50
C GLN A 128 14.26 0.46 7.43
N ALA A 129 14.17 0.99 6.22
CA ALA A 129 14.94 0.56 5.07
C ALA A 129 16.09 1.53 4.75
N ASP A 130 17.18 1.03 4.18
CA ASP A 130 18.19 1.84 3.53
C ASP A 130 17.63 2.38 2.21
N ARG A 131 17.34 3.68 2.19
CA ARG A 131 16.70 4.35 1.04
C ARG A 131 17.49 4.23 -0.25
N ALA A 132 18.82 4.37 -0.16
CA ALA A 132 19.67 4.33 -1.34
C ALA A 132 19.77 2.91 -1.91
N ARG A 133 20.01 1.94 -1.04
CA ARG A 133 20.09 0.51 -1.42
C ARG A 133 18.75 -0.02 -1.94
N TYR A 134 17.63 0.42 -1.37
CA TYR A 134 16.29 0.05 -1.86
C TYR A 134 16.09 0.47 -3.32
N ARG A 135 16.42 1.73 -3.66
CA ARG A 135 16.31 2.23 -5.04
C ARG A 135 17.18 1.44 -6.01
N VAL A 136 18.45 1.22 -5.64
CA VAL A 136 19.38 0.43 -6.46
C VAL A 136 18.86 -0.98 -6.69
N LEU A 137 18.38 -1.64 -5.61
CA LEU A 137 17.84 -2.99 -5.68
C LEU A 137 16.59 -3.06 -6.57
N MET A 138 15.64 -2.13 -6.39
CA MET A 138 14.40 -2.11 -7.17
C MET A 138 14.65 -1.82 -8.64
N LYS A 139 15.54 -0.87 -8.96
CA LYS A 139 15.94 -0.58 -10.33
C LYS A 139 16.57 -1.82 -10.97
N LYS A 140 17.50 -2.47 -10.28
CA LYS A 140 18.16 -3.70 -10.75
C LYS A 140 17.15 -4.82 -10.99
N THR A 141 16.18 -5.00 -10.09
CA THR A 141 15.11 -5.99 -10.24
C THR A 141 14.28 -5.77 -11.52
N LEU A 142 13.99 -4.49 -11.85
CA LEU A 142 13.27 -4.16 -13.08
C LEU A 142 14.13 -4.38 -14.34
N GLU A 143 15.40 -4.01 -14.29
CA GLU A 143 16.36 -4.17 -15.41
C GLU A 143 16.60 -5.63 -15.76
N GLU A 144 16.57 -6.53 -14.77
CA GLU A 144 16.77 -7.97 -14.94
C GLU A 144 15.49 -8.73 -15.33
N GLN A 145 14.32 -8.06 -15.21
CA GLN A 145 13.05 -8.71 -15.50
C GLN A 145 12.84 -8.90 -17.00
N GLU A 146 12.69 -10.14 -17.44
CA GLU A 146 12.30 -10.46 -18.82
C GLU A 146 10.94 -9.81 -19.18
N ASN A 147 10.76 -9.51 -20.46
CA ASN A 147 9.55 -8.84 -21.00
C ASN A 147 9.31 -7.42 -20.48
N LEU A 148 10.29 -6.79 -19.82
CA LEU A 148 10.17 -5.43 -19.28
C LEU A 148 11.27 -4.52 -19.82
N ASP A 149 10.86 -3.44 -20.49
CA ASP A 149 11.72 -2.31 -20.82
C ASP A 149 11.44 -1.15 -19.87
N ILE A 150 12.50 -0.51 -19.34
CA ILE A 150 12.38 0.72 -18.55
C ILE A 150 12.93 1.92 -19.32
N LYS A 151 12.22 3.03 -19.33
CA LYS A 151 12.61 4.21 -20.08
C LYS A 151 12.47 5.49 -19.26
N GLN A 152 13.51 6.33 -19.29
CA GLN A 152 13.41 7.67 -18.77
C GLN A 152 12.75 8.57 -19.81
N ASP A 153 11.50 8.91 -19.58
CA ASP A 153 10.74 9.87 -20.37
C ASP A 153 9.48 10.29 -19.58
N GLU A 154 8.84 11.39 -19.95
CA GLU A 154 7.57 11.83 -19.39
C GLU A 154 6.43 11.56 -20.37
N ILE A 155 5.42 10.82 -19.93
CA ILE A 155 4.19 10.64 -20.71
C ILE A 155 3.33 11.89 -20.56
N VAL A 156 2.97 12.48 -21.69
CA VAL A 156 2.18 13.72 -21.78
C VAL A 156 0.77 13.48 -22.31
N ARG A 157 0.52 12.36 -23.02
CA ARG A 157 -0.78 12.04 -23.59
C ARG A 157 -1.05 10.54 -23.62
N ILE A 158 -2.30 10.18 -23.37
CA ILE A 158 -2.85 8.84 -23.58
C ILE A 158 -3.85 8.95 -24.74
N GLY A 159 -3.61 8.19 -25.81
CA GLY A 159 -4.49 8.11 -26.98
C GLY A 159 -5.42 6.93 -26.89
N THR A 160 -6.62 7.09 -27.45
CA THR A 160 -7.67 6.07 -27.44
C THR A 160 -8.25 5.87 -28.83
N GLU A 161 -8.66 4.62 -29.10
CA GLU A 161 -9.45 4.24 -30.27
C GLU A 161 -10.68 3.45 -29.80
N ASN A 162 -11.86 3.82 -30.29
CA ASN A 162 -13.13 3.18 -29.91
C ASN A 162 -13.35 3.07 -28.38
N GLY A 163 -12.96 4.13 -27.62
CA GLY A 163 -13.12 4.16 -26.15
C GLY A 163 -12.11 3.31 -25.37
N LYS A 164 -11.07 2.77 -26.02
CA LYS A 164 -10.01 1.98 -25.39
C LYS A 164 -8.65 2.58 -25.62
N VAL A 165 -7.72 2.39 -24.69
CA VAL A 165 -6.32 2.78 -24.83
C VAL A 165 -5.73 2.15 -26.10
N SER A 166 -5.02 2.96 -26.90
CA SER A 166 -4.32 2.52 -28.11
C SER A 166 -2.86 2.97 -28.17
N GLU A 167 -2.53 4.05 -27.46
CA GLU A 167 -1.15 4.61 -27.48
C GLU A 167 -0.87 5.48 -26.26
N VAL A 168 0.41 5.65 -25.96
CA VAL A 168 0.92 6.69 -25.06
C VAL A 168 1.97 7.54 -25.80
N GLU A 169 1.99 8.84 -25.53
CA GLU A 169 2.91 9.79 -26.15
C GLU A 169 3.83 10.41 -25.10
N THR A 170 5.14 10.43 -25.40
CA THR A 170 6.12 11.06 -24.54
C THR A 170 6.33 12.54 -24.88
N ARG A 171 6.90 13.28 -23.93
CA ARG A 171 7.27 14.70 -24.11
C ARG A 171 8.22 14.90 -25.29
N LEU A 172 9.08 13.93 -25.58
CA LEU A 172 10.04 13.96 -26.67
C LEU A 172 9.46 13.51 -28.03
N GLY A 173 8.13 13.33 -28.13
CA GLY A 173 7.42 13.03 -29.37
C GLY A 173 7.39 11.55 -29.77
N ALA A 174 7.92 10.65 -28.96
CA ALA A 174 7.79 9.23 -29.20
C ALA A 174 6.36 8.75 -28.89
N VAL A 175 5.78 7.97 -29.80
CA VAL A 175 4.45 7.34 -29.65
C VAL A 175 4.65 5.84 -29.47
N TYR A 176 4.13 5.30 -28.41
CA TYR A 176 4.15 3.86 -28.12
C TYR A 176 2.74 3.30 -28.29
N LYS A 177 2.59 2.30 -29.14
CA LYS A 177 1.33 1.56 -29.29
C LYS A 177 1.20 0.55 -28.17
N VAL A 178 0.06 0.57 -27.45
CA VAL A 178 -0.19 -0.27 -26.29
C VAL A 178 -1.65 -0.69 -26.20
N GLY A 179 -1.91 -1.88 -25.64
CA GLY A 179 -3.27 -2.36 -25.39
C GLY A 179 -3.83 -1.91 -24.04
N ALA A 180 -2.96 -1.56 -23.08
CA ALA A 180 -3.33 -1.02 -21.78
C ALA A 180 -2.30 0.00 -21.27
N ALA A 181 -2.77 0.92 -20.40
CA ALA A 181 -1.92 1.87 -19.69
C ALA A 181 -2.28 1.90 -18.20
N ILE A 182 -1.25 1.89 -17.32
CA ILE A 182 -1.41 1.98 -15.86
C ILE A 182 -0.81 3.29 -15.38
N VAL A 183 -1.64 4.20 -14.85
CA VAL A 183 -1.21 5.51 -14.34
C VAL A 183 -0.81 5.37 -12.87
N ALA A 184 0.49 5.54 -12.59
CA ALA A 184 1.13 5.39 -11.28
C ALA A 184 2.01 6.61 -10.94
N THR A 185 1.51 7.81 -11.22
CA THR A 185 2.25 9.09 -11.22
C THR A 185 2.62 9.62 -9.84
N GLY A 186 2.07 9.05 -8.77
CA GLY A 186 2.37 9.48 -7.40
C GLY A 186 2.08 10.96 -7.17
N THR A 187 3.00 11.69 -6.53
CA THR A 187 2.90 13.13 -6.25
C THR A 187 3.38 14.03 -7.39
N PHE A 188 3.74 13.45 -8.54
CA PHE A 188 4.30 14.22 -9.66
C PHE A 188 3.24 14.80 -10.58
N LEU A 189 2.02 14.24 -10.63
CA LEU A 189 0.94 14.73 -11.48
C LEU A 189 0.45 16.09 -10.97
N GLY A 190 0.81 17.17 -11.70
CA GLY A 190 0.56 18.54 -11.27
C GLY A 190 1.20 18.91 -9.96
N GLY A 191 2.36 18.31 -9.66
CA GLY A 191 3.08 18.51 -8.42
C GLY A 191 3.46 19.96 -8.17
N ARG A 192 3.17 20.50 -6.98
CA ARG A 192 3.56 21.85 -6.55
C ARG A 192 4.09 21.84 -5.14
N ILE A 193 5.30 22.32 -4.97
CA ILE A 193 6.04 22.41 -3.70
C ILE A 193 5.73 23.73 -3.01
N PHE A 194 5.61 23.69 -1.66
CA PHE A 194 5.38 24.86 -0.80
C PHE A 194 6.33 24.86 0.38
N ILE A 195 7.05 25.97 0.58
CA ILE A 195 7.94 26.23 1.73
C ILE A 195 7.75 27.69 2.14
N GLY A 196 7.00 27.98 3.19
CA GLY A 196 6.60 29.35 3.54
C GLY A 196 5.90 30.03 2.35
N ASP A 197 6.33 31.25 2.06
CA ASP A 197 5.77 32.06 0.97
C ASP A 197 6.22 31.60 -0.42
N ILE A 198 7.14 30.64 -0.51
CA ILE A 198 7.70 30.15 -1.77
C ILE A 198 6.94 28.92 -2.25
N ASN A 199 6.48 28.96 -3.52
CA ASN A 199 5.91 27.80 -4.17
C ASN A 199 6.36 27.72 -5.63
N TYR A 200 6.46 26.50 -6.15
CA TYR A 200 6.86 26.23 -7.53
C TYR A 200 6.41 24.84 -7.99
N ASP A 201 6.24 24.69 -9.29
CA ASP A 201 5.94 23.38 -9.88
C ASP A 201 7.15 22.46 -9.74
N GLY A 202 6.95 21.32 -9.09
CA GLY A 202 8.03 20.39 -8.79
C GLY A 202 7.53 19.12 -8.11
N GLY A 203 8.42 18.14 -8.04
CA GLY A 203 8.24 16.89 -7.32
C GLY A 203 9.28 16.72 -6.21
N PRO A 204 9.20 15.60 -5.47
CA PRO A 204 10.18 15.27 -4.46
C PRO A 204 11.62 15.25 -4.98
N ASP A 205 12.56 15.56 -4.09
CA ASP A 205 14.01 15.48 -4.36
C ASP A 205 14.52 16.36 -5.54
N GLY A 206 13.86 17.50 -5.81
CA GLY A 206 14.24 18.44 -6.84
C GLY A 206 13.89 18.00 -8.27
N MET A 207 13.09 16.98 -8.43
CA MET A 207 12.58 16.55 -9.75
C MET A 207 11.45 17.47 -10.25
N HIS A 208 11.25 17.53 -11.57
CA HIS A 208 10.18 18.32 -12.15
C HIS A 208 8.80 17.64 -11.98
N ALA A 209 7.74 18.44 -12.06
CA ALA A 209 6.35 17.96 -12.05
C ALA A 209 5.90 17.53 -13.46
N ALA A 210 4.99 16.55 -13.53
CA ALA A 210 4.30 16.15 -14.75
C ALA A 210 3.00 16.95 -14.89
N THR A 211 2.99 18.00 -15.70
CA THR A 211 1.86 18.95 -15.80
C THR A 211 0.99 18.74 -17.03
N GLU A 212 1.51 18.13 -18.11
CA GLU A 212 0.77 17.99 -19.37
C GLU A 212 -0.20 16.81 -19.35
N LEU A 213 0.14 15.71 -18.67
CA LEU A 213 -0.70 14.51 -18.57
C LEU A 213 -2.07 14.80 -17.92
N GLN A 214 -2.15 15.76 -17.00
CA GLN A 214 -3.41 16.21 -16.39
C GLN A 214 -4.46 16.60 -17.43
N LYS A 215 -4.04 17.36 -18.46
CA LYS A 215 -4.94 17.78 -19.54
C LYS A 215 -5.46 16.56 -20.30
N SER A 216 -4.56 15.65 -20.66
CA SER A 216 -4.94 14.43 -21.38
C SER A 216 -5.95 13.58 -20.60
N LEU A 217 -5.79 13.45 -19.28
CA LEU A 217 -6.72 12.71 -18.42
C LEU A 217 -8.09 13.41 -18.34
N ARG A 218 -8.12 14.75 -18.24
CA ARG A 218 -9.39 15.50 -18.26
C ARG A 218 -10.07 15.41 -19.61
N ASP A 219 -9.32 15.48 -20.72
CA ASP A 219 -9.85 15.34 -22.09
C ASP A 219 -10.46 13.92 -22.31
N LEU A 220 -9.97 12.91 -21.59
CA LEU A 220 -10.57 11.56 -21.53
C LEU A 220 -11.80 11.48 -20.60
N GLY A 221 -12.20 12.60 -20.01
CA GLY A 221 -13.39 12.71 -19.15
C GLY A 221 -13.16 12.34 -17.69
N LEU A 222 -11.92 12.11 -17.23
CA LEU A 222 -11.66 11.78 -15.83
C LEU A 222 -11.73 13.02 -14.94
N SER A 223 -12.37 12.88 -13.79
CA SER A 223 -12.45 13.92 -12.76
C SER A 223 -11.20 13.88 -11.88
N LEU A 224 -10.42 14.95 -11.90
CA LEU A 224 -9.24 15.08 -11.05
C LEU A 224 -9.54 15.92 -9.82
N ARG A 225 -9.08 15.43 -8.67
CA ARG A 225 -9.10 16.10 -7.36
C ARG A 225 -7.69 16.52 -6.97
N ARG A 226 -7.57 17.49 -6.06
CA ARG A 226 -6.29 17.96 -5.56
C ARG A 226 -6.08 17.56 -4.12
N PHE A 227 -5.01 16.80 -3.86
CA PHE A 227 -4.60 16.39 -2.53
C PHE A 227 -3.23 16.98 -2.17
N LYS A 228 -2.92 16.93 -0.90
CA LYS A 228 -1.69 17.45 -0.33
C LYS A 228 -1.05 16.40 0.59
N THR A 229 0.26 16.31 0.53
CA THR A 229 1.07 15.63 1.55
C THR A 229 2.27 16.51 1.92
N GLY A 230 3.19 15.99 2.73
CA GLY A 230 4.40 16.71 3.11
C GLY A 230 5.44 15.78 3.69
N THR A 231 6.65 16.30 3.85
CA THR A 231 7.77 15.57 4.43
C THR A 231 8.49 16.47 5.44
N PRO A 232 9.08 15.92 6.52
CA PRO A 232 9.87 16.68 7.46
C PRO A 232 11.28 16.98 6.92
N ALA A 233 12.00 17.80 7.64
CA ALA A 233 13.41 18.08 7.36
C ALA A 233 14.27 16.83 7.52
N ARG A 234 15.41 16.80 6.80
CA ARG A 234 16.52 15.87 7.02
C ARG A 234 17.63 16.66 7.70
N ILE A 235 18.20 16.07 8.75
CA ILE A 235 19.26 16.66 9.55
C ILE A 235 20.52 15.81 9.52
N HIS A 236 21.66 16.45 9.74
CA HIS A 236 22.97 15.80 9.69
C HIS A 236 23.25 15.03 10.98
N LYS A 237 23.57 13.74 10.91
CA LYS A 237 23.83 12.83 12.03
C LYS A 237 24.82 13.40 13.06
N LYS A 238 25.94 13.96 12.59
CA LYS A 238 27.01 14.51 13.48
C LYS A 238 26.60 15.78 14.24
N SER A 239 25.43 16.36 13.93
CA SER A 239 24.91 17.54 14.62
C SER A 239 23.83 17.21 15.66
N ILE A 240 23.63 15.94 15.96
CA ILE A 240 22.65 15.41 16.91
C ILE A 240 23.37 14.96 18.17
N ASP A 241 22.86 15.34 19.33
CA ASP A 241 23.28 14.84 20.61
C ASP A 241 22.46 13.62 21.02
N PHE A 242 22.88 12.44 20.55
CA PHE A 242 22.19 11.18 20.78
C PHE A 242 22.12 10.75 22.24
N GLU A 243 23.06 11.18 23.10
CA GLU A 243 23.05 10.84 24.53
C GLU A 243 21.82 11.42 25.25
N ARG A 244 21.22 12.46 24.69
CA ARG A 244 20.03 13.12 25.22
C ARG A 244 18.71 12.60 24.63
N LEU A 245 18.75 11.64 23.73
CA LEU A 245 17.61 11.03 23.08
C LEU A 245 17.37 9.62 23.63
N GLU A 246 16.11 9.18 23.58
CA GLU A 246 15.74 7.82 23.94
C GLU A 246 15.99 6.87 22.76
N VAL A 247 16.83 5.84 22.96
CA VAL A 247 17.12 4.83 21.93
C VAL A 247 15.92 3.92 21.75
N GLN A 248 15.61 3.62 20.52
CA GLN A 248 14.61 2.63 20.13
C GLN A 248 15.27 1.51 19.34
N HIS A 249 15.54 0.38 20.01
CA HIS A 249 16.15 -0.80 19.40
C HIS A 249 15.16 -1.55 18.51
N GLY A 250 15.67 -2.28 17.52
CA GLY A 250 14.94 -3.26 16.76
C GLY A 250 14.62 -4.51 17.57
N ASP A 251 13.78 -5.38 17.02
CA ASP A 251 13.46 -6.67 17.63
C ASP A 251 14.55 -7.70 17.33
N GLU A 252 14.87 -8.53 18.33
CA GLU A 252 15.74 -9.69 18.15
C GLU A 252 15.05 -10.97 18.69
N PRO A 253 15.06 -12.05 17.94
CA PRO A 253 15.48 -12.18 16.54
C PRO A 253 14.55 -11.43 15.59
N VAL A 254 15.11 -10.97 14.45
CA VAL A 254 14.33 -10.27 13.41
C VAL A 254 13.32 -11.22 12.78
N GLU A 255 12.11 -10.74 12.57
CA GLU A 255 11.11 -11.44 11.80
C GLU A 255 11.15 -10.94 10.35
N PRO A 256 11.39 -11.82 9.35
CA PRO A 256 11.41 -11.43 7.94
C PRO A 256 10.05 -10.90 7.46
N MET A 257 10.05 -9.96 6.54
CA MET A 257 8.83 -9.43 5.93
C MET A 257 8.24 -10.38 4.88
N SER A 258 9.08 -11.02 4.07
CA SER A 258 8.65 -11.99 3.05
C SER A 258 8.45 -13.39 3.64
N PHE A 259 7.46 -14.12 3.12
CA PHE A 259 7.24 -15.53 3.43
C PHE A 259 8.32 -16.46 2.85
N GLU A 260 9.09 -15.99 1.87
CA GLU A 260 10.18 -16.76 1.26
C GLU A 260 11.44 -16.82 2.15
N ASN A 261 11.56 -15.94 3.15
CA ASN A 261 12.72 -15.86 4.02
C ASN A 261 12.41 -16.41 5.41
N GLU A 262 13.28 -17.24 5.95
CA GLU A 262 13.21 -17.71 7.36
C GLU A 262 14.12 -16.88 8.26
N ASP A 263 15.27 -16.45 7.75
CA ASP A 263 16.27 -15.62 8.42
C ASP A 263 16.77 -14.51 7.48
N VAL A 264 16.93 -13.32 8.03
CA VAL A 264 17.42 -12.14 7.30
C VAL A 264 18.58 -11.45 8.02
N GLY A 265 19.12 -12.07 9.07
CA GLY A 265 20.15 -11.49 9.92
C GLY A 265 19.61 -10.52 10.98
N GLY A 266 20.49 -9.76 11.60
CA GLY A 266 20.18 -8.83 12.69
C GLY A 266 20.00 -7.39 12.25
N ASN A 267 19.49 -6.55 13.15
CA ASN A 267 19.40 -5.10 12.96
C ASN A 267 20.79 -4.49 12.84
N THR A 268 20.94 -3.50 11.94
CA THR A 268 22.22 -2.81 11.69
C THR A 268 22.25 -1.37 12.18
N ALA A 269 21.10 -0.81 12.58
CA ALA A 269 20.98 0.53 13.11
C ALA A 269 19.84 0.64 14.10
N ASP A 270 19.92 1.65 14.98
CA ASP A 270 18.84 2.06 15.87
C ASP A 270 18.11 3.28 15.34
N CYS A 271 16.90 3.52 15.88
CA CYS A 271 16.16 4.76 15.79
C CYS A 271 16.16 5.45 17.16
N TRP A 272 15.82 6.73 17.21
CA TRP A 272 15.73 7.48 18.44
C TRP A 272 14.41 8.23 18.54
N ILE A 273 14.00 8.48 19.78
CA ILE A 273 12.79 9.24 20.09
C ILE A 273 13.19 10.59 20.65
N ALA A 274 12.59 11.64 20.13
CA ALA A 274 12.66 13.01 20.63
C ALA A 274 11.24 13.52 20.89
N TYR A 275 11.13 14.69 21.51
CA TYR A 275 9.84 15.31 21.80
C TYR A 275 9.88 16.80 21.53
N THR A 276 8.81 17.35 20.95
CA THR A 276 8.56 18.79 20.98
C THR A 276 8.31 19.25 22.43
N ASN A 277 8.37 20.54 22.66
CA ASN A 277 8.10 21.17 23.95
C ASN A 277 7.33 22.47 23.74
N GLU A 278 6.97 23.17 24.84
CA GLU A 278 6.20 24.41 24.78
C GLU A 278 6.90 25.49 23.92
N ARG A 279 8.24 25.62 24.03
CA ARG A 279 8.99 26.56 23.19
C ARG A 279 8.84 26.23 21.70
N THR A 280 8.93 24.94 21.33
CA THR A 280 8.64 24.49 19.95
C THR A 280 7.26 24.90 19.50
N HIS A 281 6.24 24.69 20.36
CA HIS A 281 4.87 25.02 20.07
C HIS A 281 4.65 26.52 19.92
N ASP A 282 5.30 27.34 20.75
CA ASP A 282 5.20 28.80 20.68
C ASP A 282 5.83 29.38 19.42
N ILE A 283 6.98 28.84 18.98
CA ILE A 283 7.62 29.21 17.72
C ILE A 283 6.63 28.97 16.59
N ILE A 284 6.03 27.79 16.54
CA ILE A 284 5.09 27.41 15.46
C ILE A 284 3.83 28.29 15.51
N ARG A 285 3.22 28.49 16.71
CA ARG A 285 2.02 29.32 16.87
C ARG A 285 2.23 30.76 16.38
N LYS A 286 3.40 31.35 16.69
CA LYS A 286 3.75 32.73 16.26
C LYS A 286 3.98 32.87 14.76
N ASN A 287 4.20 31.77 14.05
CA ASN A 287 4.50 31.76 12.64
C ASN A 287 3.41 31.06 11.78
N LEU A 288 2.21 30.79 12.34
CA LEU A 288 1.14 30.12 11.60
C LEU A 288 0.74 30.86 10.33
N GLU A 289 0.73 32.20 10.37
CA GLU A 289 0.39 33.05 9.21
C GLU A 289 1.39 32.88 8.05
N ARG A 290 2.62 32.43 8.34
CA ARG A 290 3.66 32.13 7.32
C ARG A 290 3.57 30.69 6.78
N SER A 291 2.60 29.90 7.26
CA SER A 291 2.37 28.55 6.75
C SER A 291 1.38 28.57 5.59
N PRO A 292 1.74 28.03 4.41
CA PRO A 292 0.86 27.96 3.24
C PRO A 292 -0.47 27.25 3.49
N MET A 293 -0.54 26.44 4.53
CA MET A 293 -1.79 25.79 4.96
C MET A 293 -2.77 26.73 5.68
N TYR A 294 -2.26 27.80 6.29
CA TYR A 294 -3.04 28.75 7.07
C TYR A 294 -3.21 30.08 6.34
N SER A 295 -2.30 30.44 5.38
CA SER A 295 -2.48 31.57 4.47
C SER A 295 -3.54 31.32 3.39
N GLY A 296 -3.87 30.05 3.12
CA GLY A 296 -4.84 29.65 2.07
C GLY A 296 -4.19 29.37 0.70
N ASP A 297 -2.86 29.37 0.59
CA ASP A 297 -2.15 29.04 -0.65
C ASP A 297 -2.27 27.57 -1.03
N ILE A 298 -2.37 26.68 -0.04
CA ILE A 298 -2.63 25.27 -0.24
C ILE A 298 -4.14 25.03 -0.25
N VAL A 299 -4.66 24.55 -1.37
CA VAL A 299 -6.08 24.21 -1.55
C VAL A 299 -6.35 22.71 -1.39
N GLY A 300 -5.31 21.87 -1.57
CA GLY A 300 -5.39 20.44 -1.48
C GLY A 300 -5.62 19.95 -0.06
N VAL A 301 -6.51 18.95 0.08
CA VAL A 301 -6.79 18.33 1.39
C VAL A 301 -5.63 17.44 1.82
N GLY A 302 -5.18 17.59 3.05
CA GLY A 302 -4.07 16.81 3.63
C GLY A 302 -4.52 15.54 4.35
N PRO A 303 -3.62 14.56 4.56
CA PRO A 303 -3.96 13.30 5.19
C PRO A 303 -4.26 13.47 6.69
N ARG A 304 -5.37 12.92 7.15
CA ARG A 304 -5.81 12.98 8.54
C ARG A 304 -4.85 12.34 9.53
N TYR A 305 -4.19 11.25 9.12
CA TYR A 305 -3.34 10.42 9.99
C TYR A 305 -1.85 10.74 9.91
N CYS A 306 -1.46 11.69 9.09
CA CYS A 306 -0.10 12.24 9.04
C CYS A 306 -0.18 13.76 8.89
N PRO A 307 -0.79 14.44 9.87
CA PRO A 307 -0.88 15.90 9.82
C PRO A 307 0.51 16.53 9.96
N SER A 308 0.68 17.71 9.41
CA SER A 308 1.88 18.52 9.68
C SER A 308 1.98 18.88 11.17
N ILE A 309 3.16 19.28 11.61
CA ILE A 309 3.35 19.66 13.01
C ILE A 309 2.49 20.85 13.40
N GLU A 310 2.31 21.83 12.51
CA GLU A 310 1.41 22.98 12.71
C GLU A 310 -0.02 22.51 12.99
N THR A 311 -0.50 21.56 12.18
CA THR A 311 -1.85 20.99 12.35
C THR A 311 -1.99 20.25 13.67
N LYS A 312 -0.94 19.53 14.12
CA LYS A 312 -0.95 18.84 15.41
C LYS A 312 -1.09 19.82 16.56
N ILE A 313 -0.30 20.91 16.53
CA ILE A 313 -0.26 21.92 17.60
C ILE A 313 -1.58 22.70 17.69
N VAL A 314 -2.20 23.00 16.55
CA VAL A 314 -3.50 23.67 16.54
C VAL A 314 -4.63 22.72 16.98
N ARG A 315 -4.65 21.50 16.43
CA ARG A 315 -5.74 20.54 16.70
C ARG A 315 -5.68 19.92 18.10
N PHE A 316 -4.47 19.74 18.65
CA PHE A 316 -4.22 19.15 19.97
C PHE A 316 -3.50 20.15 20.86
N ALA A 317 -4.10 21.34 21.03
CA ALA A 317 -3.51 22.45 21.78
C ALA A 317 -3.31 22.16 23.29
N ASP A 318 -4.03 21.16 23.83
CA ASP A 318 -3.91 20.64 25.18
C ASP A 318 -2.66 19.81 25.43
N LYS A 319 -1.97 19.35 24.37
CA LYS A 319 -0.77 18.54 24.49
C LYS A 319 0.45 19.43 24.67
N THR A 320 1.24 19.15 25.70
CA THR A 320 2.49 19.86 25.99
C THR A 320 3.68 19.37 25.16
N ARG A 321 3.56 18.19 24.54
CA ARG A 321 4.61 17.59 23.71
C ARG A 321 4.03 16.65 22.65
N HIS A 322 4.71 16.53 21.51
CA HIS A 322 4.49 15.53 20.48
C HIS A 322 5.75 14.70 20.29
N GLN A 323 5.57 13.39 20.11
CA GLN A 323 6.66 12.46 19.84
C GLN A 323 7.22 12.67 18.43
N LEU A 324 8.53 12.66 18.33
CA LEU A 324 9.32 12.73 17.11
C LEU A 324 10.19 11.47 17.00
N PHE A 325 10.56 11.10 15.79
CA PHE A 325 11.47 10.00 15.51
C PHE A 325 12.68 10.53 14.74
N VAL A 326 13.87 10.16 15.19
CA VAL A 326 15.13 10.41 14.50
C VAL A 326 15.59 9.09 13.91
N GLU A 327 15.48 8.96 12.58
CA GLU A 327 15.58 7.68 11.88
C GLU A 327 16.65 7.75 10.79
N PRO A 328 17.56 6.74 10.69
CA PRO A 328 18.60 6.72 9.68
C PRO A 328 17.99 6.54 8.27
N MET A 329 18.55 7.26 7.30
CA MET A 329 18.15 7.16 5.90
C MET A 329 18.91 6.07 5.13
N GLY A 330 20.00 5.56 5.67
CA GLY A 330 20.85 4.52 5.11
C GLY A 330 22.15 4.35 5.88
N THR A 331 22.93 3.33 5.49
CA THR A 331 24.25 3.06 6.07
C THR A 331 25.36 3.97 5.52
N ASP A 332 25.20 4.38 4.27
CA ASP A 332 26.23 5.12 3.53
C ASP A 332 25.93 6.64 3.48
N THR A 333 25.17 7.16 4.44
CA THR A 333 24.82 8.57 4.56
C THR A 333 24.70 9.02 6.02
N ASP A 334 25.06 10.27 6.27
CA ASP A 334 24.83 10.95 7.56
C ASP A 334 23.43 11.63 7.62
N GLU A 335 22.58 11.39 6.65
CA GLU A 335 21.23 11.97 6.56
C GLU A 335 20.27 11.24 7.53
N MET A 336 19.65 12.01 8.44
CA MET A 336 18.67 11.50 9.41
C MET A 336 17.30 12.10 9.13
N TYR A 337 16.26 11.27 9.10
CA TYR A 337 14.88 11.66 8.92
C TYR A 337 14.24 12.08 10.24
N LEU A 338 13.63 13.27 10.32
CA LEU A 338 12.99 13.78 11.53
C LEU A 338 11.49 13.50 11.51
N GLY A 339 11.12 12.25 11.73
CA GLY A 339 9.72 11.79 11.70
C GLY A 339 8.81 12.51 12.68
N GLY A 340 7.60 12.85 12.25
CA GLY A 340 6.61 13.54 13.09
C GLY A 340 6.67 15.07 13.04
N MET A 341 7.69 15.65 12.39
CA MET A 341 7.89 17.10 12.27
C MET A 341 7.73 17.61 10.82
N SER A 342 6.84 16.98 10.06
CA SER A 342 6.49 17.44 8.72
C SER A 342 5.90 18.86 8.79
N SER A 343 6.38 19.77 7.94
CA SER A 343 6.04 21.18 7.98
C SER A 343 6.08 21.82 6.60
N SER A 344 5.36 22.91 6.42
CA SER A 344 5.49 23.80 5.27
C SER A 344 5.94 25.21 5.66
N LEU A 345 6.31 25.42 6.91
CA LEU A 345 6.86 26.70 7.40
C LEU A 345 8.15 27.09 6.67
N PRO A 346 8.52 28.38 6.63
CA PRO A 346 9.78 28.83 6.04
C PRO A 346 10.99 28.23 6.74
N GLU A 347 12.13 28.18 6.04
CA GLU A 347 13.35 27.52 6.52
C GLU A 347 13.90 28.12 7.82
N ASP A 348 13.82 29.44 8.02
CA ASP A 348 14.21 30.10 9.25
C ASP A 348 13.41 29.59 10.46
N VAL A 349 12.09 29.46 10.30
CA VAL A 349 11.21 28.88 11.34
C VAL A 349 11.48 27.41 11.55
N GLN A 350 11.73 26.65 10.48
CA GLN A 350 12.10 25.23 10.60
C GLN A 350 13.38 25.05 11.41
N THR A 351 14.38 25.89 11.21
CA THR A 351 15.62 25.88 11.98
C THR A 351 15.36 26.17 13.45
N GLU A 352 14.60 27.24 13.74
CA GLU A 352 14.30 27.63 15.12
C GLU A 352 13.51 26.56 15.88
N MET A 353 12.46 25.98 15.26
CA MET A 353 11.65 24.94 15.89
C MET A 353 12.44 23.65 16.12
N ILE A 354 13.35 23.25 15.21
CA ILE A 354 14.20 22.07 15.38
C ILE A 354 15.20 22.32 16.52
N HIS A 355 15.84 23.48 16.57
CA HIS A 355 16.78 23.83 17.62
C HIS A 355 16.14 23.98 19.02
N SER A 356 14.83 24.08 19.11
CA SER A 356 14.11 24.08 20.38
C SER A 356 13.94 22.67 20.98
N VAL A 357 14.18 21.61 20.20
CA VAL A 357 14.03 20.20 20.61
C VAL A 357 15.29 19.74 21.33
N LYS A 358 15.12 19.08 22.50
CA LYS A 358 16.24 18.53 23.29
C LYS A 358 17.01 17.51 22.44
N GLY A 359 18.36 17.69 22.43
CA GLY A 359 19.29 16.87 21.64
C GLY A 359 19.42 17.30 20.16
N LEU A 360 18.66 18.31 19.72
CA LEU A 360 18.69 18.85 18.36
C LEU A 360 19.09 20.34 18.32
N GLU A 361 19.60 20.91 19.43
CA GLU A 361 19.89 22.33 19.55
C GLU A 361 20.93 22.85 18.54
N ASN A 362 21.77 21.94 18.03
CA ASN A 362 22.81 22.24 17.04
C ASN A 362 22.57 21.56 15.70
N ALA A 363 21.37 21.02 15.50
CA ALA A 363 21.03 20.25 14.30
C ALA A 363 21.21 21.07 13.01
N LYS A 364 21.91 20.50 12.03
CA LYS A 364 22.10 21.10 10.70
C LYS A 364 21.12 20.50 9.74
N ILE A 365 20.25 21.32 9.16
CA ILE A 365 19.31 20.90 8.14
C ILE A 365 20.09 20.62 6.84
N MET A 366 19.93 19.41 6.31
CA MET A 366 20.44 18.99 5.00
C MET A 366 19.40 19.18 3.90
N ARG A 367 18.13 18.97 4.22
CA ARG A 367 16.97 19.21 3.35
C ARG A 367 15.85 19.83 4.18
N THR A 368 15.27 20.89 3.70
CA THR A 368 14.11 21.55 4.33
C THR A 368 12.87 20.65 4.23
N ALA A 369 11.98 20.75 5.22
CA ALA A 369 10.62 20.21 5.11
C ALA A 369 9.84 21.01 4.07
N TYR A 370 8.86 20.35 3.44
CA TYR A 370 7.96 20.98 2.48
C TYR A 370 6.59 20.30 2.46
N ALA A 371 5.59 21.03 1.98
CA ALA A 371 4.34 20.43 1.54
C ALA A 371 4.35 20.29 0.01
N ILE A 372 3.64 19.29 -0.50
CA ILE A 372 3.42 19.08 -1.93
C ILE A 372 1.94 18.83 -2.20
N GLU A 373 1.38 19.58 -3.12
CA GLU A 373 0.09 19.28 -3.74
C GLU A 373 0.27 18.48 -5.02
N TYR A 374 -0.70 17.64 -5.32
CA TYR A 374 -0.72 16.80 -6.52
C TYR A 374 -2.15 16.44 -6.91
N ASP A 375 -2.36 16.06 -8.17
CA ASP A 375 -3.66 15.62 -8.67
C ASP A 375 -3.81 14.10 -8.54
N CYS A 376 -5.04 13.68 -8.26
CA CYS A 376 -5.49 12.29 -8.26
C CYS A 376 -6.86 12.17 -8.94
N VAL A 377 -7.18 11.00 -9.46
CA VAL A 377 -8.52 10.71 -9.99
C VAL A 377 -9.52 10.57 -8.84
N ASP A 378 -10.79 10.89 -9.08
CA ASP A 378 -11.86 10.44 -8.19
C ASP A 378 -11.93 8.92 -8.21
N PRO A 379 -11.61 8.20 -7.11
CA PRO A 379 -11.52 6.76 -7.14
C PRO A 379 -12.86 6.06 -7.40
N THR A 380 -13.99 6.76 -7.26
CA THR A 380 -15.30 6.24 -7.62
C THR A 380 -15.49 6.07 -9.15
N GLU A 381 -14.60 6.66 -9.96
CA GLU A 381 -14.55 6.44 -11.40
C GLU A 381 -13.84 5.13 -11.80
N LEU A 382 -13.34 4.38 -10.83
CA LEU A 382 -12.67 3.10 -11.05
C LEU A 382 -13.62 1.92 -10.78
N LEU A 383 -13.37 0.84 -11.50
CA LEU A 383 -13.93 -0.48 -11.20
C LEU A 383 -13.15 -1.15 -10.06
N PRO A 384 -13.68 -2.20 -9.43
CA PRO A 384 -12.92 -2.99 -8.44
C PRO A 384 -11.64 -3.63 -8.97
N THR A 385 -11.49 -3.71 -10.29
CA THR A 385 -10.26 -4.14 -11.00
C THR A 385 -9.22 -3.05 -11.13
N LEU A 386 -9.51 -1.82 -10.66
CA LEU A 386 -8.76 -0.57 -10.82
C LEU A 386 -8.71 -0.05 -12.28
N GLU A 387 -9.48 -0.61 -13.20
CA GLU A 387 -9.72 -0.06 -14.52
C GLU A 387 -10.67 1.14 -14.43
N THR A 388 -10.49 2.17 -15.26
CA THR A 388 -11.43 3.30 -15.32
C THR A 388 -12.75 2.88 -15.95
N LYS A 389 -13.87 3.41 -15.44
CA LYS A 389 -15.21 3.16 -16.01
C LYS A 389 -15.40 3.77 -17.40
N LYS A 390 -14.63 4.83 -17.73
CA LYS A 390 -14.80 5.64 -18.95
C LYS A 390 -13.94 5.18 -20.12
N VAL A 391 -12.74 4.64 -19.84
CA VAL A 391 -11.77 4.27 -20.87
C VAL A 391 -11.31 2.85 -20.63
N GLY A 392 -11.60 1.96 -21.56
CA GLY A 392 -11.18 0.57 -21.50
C GLY A 392 -9.66 0.44 -21.63
N GLY A 393 -9.02 -0.41 -20.81
CA GLY A 393 -7.59 -0.61 -20.79
C GLY A 393 -6.80 0.50 -20.07
N LEU A 394 -7.46 1.48 -19.46
CA LEU A 394 -6.82 2.50 -18.62
C LEU A 394 -7.01 2.15 -17.15
N TYR A 395 -5.91 1.97 -16.42
CA TYR A 395 -5.90 1.62 -15.00
C TYR A 395 -5.24 2.74 -14.18
N GLY A 396 -5.66 2.87 -12.92
CA GLY A 396 -5.02 3.75 -11.96
C GLY A 396 -4.39 2.96 -10.80
N ALA A 397 -3.28 3.47 -10.23
CA ALA A 397 -2.67 2.84 -9.06
C ALA A 397 -1.98 3.86 -8.14
N GLY A 398 -2.05 3.59 -6.82
CA GLY A 398 -1.36 4.35 -5.79
C GLY A 398 -1.97 5.72 -5.53
N GLN A 399 -1.14 6.75 -5.39
CA GLN A 399 -1.60 8.10 -5.08
C GLN A 399 -2.49 8.71 -6.17
N PHE A 400 -2.36 8.25 -7.40
CA PHE A 400 -3.27 8.62 -8.48
C PHE A 400 -4.72 8.25 -8.15
N ASN A 401 -4.96 7.16 -7.42
CA ASN A 401 -6.29 6.74 -6.94
C ASN A 401 -6.67 7.35 -5.58
N GLY A 402 -5.96 8.38 -5.13
CA GLY A 402 -6.28 9.10 -3.89
C GLY A 402 -5.79 8.42 -2.60
N THR A 403 -4.88 7.44 -2.66
CA THR A 403 -4.26 6.85 -1.45
C THR A 403 -2.99 7.61 -1.02
N SER A 404 -2.52 7.37 0.20
CA SER A 404 -1.27 7.94 0.72
C SER A 404 -0.48 6.88 1.49
N GLY A 405 0.52 6.30 0.83
CA GLY A 405 1.46 5.34 1.41
C GLY A 405 2.08 4.44 0.35
N TYR A 406 3.29 3.96 0.63
CA TYR A 406 4.06 3.11 -0.28
C TYR A 406 3.42 1.75 -0.47
N GLU A 407 2.88 1.19 0.62
CA GLU A 407 2.27 -0.13 0.67
C GLU A 407 0.92 -0.14 -0.04
N GLU A 408 0.11 0.92 0.16
CA GLU A 408 -1.14 1.12 -0.57
C GLU A 408 -0.89 1.26 -2.07
N ALA A 409 0.20 1.96 -2.43
CA ALA A 409 0.59 2.14 -3.83
C ALA A 409 1.05 0.81 -4.45
N ALA A 410 1.90 0.05 -3.76
CA ALA A 410 2.40 -1.25 -4.21
C ALA A 410 1.24 -2.25 -4.41
N ALA A 411 0.33 -2.35 -3.44
CA ALA A 411 -0.83 -3.23 -3.53
C ALA A 411 -1.72 -2.92 -4.74
N GLN A 412 -2.02 -1.63 -4.97
CA GLN A 412 -2.81 -1.22 -6.12
C GLN A 412 -2.07 -1.45 -7.44
N GLY A 413 -0.75 -1.20 -7.47
CA GLY A 413 0.07 -1.48 -8.63
C GLY A 413 0.03 -2.96 -9.02
N LEU A 414 0.20 -3.85 -8.04
CA LEU A 414 0.11 -5.29 -8.23
C LEU A 414 -1.26 -5.70 -8.79
N VAL A 415 -2.35 -5.21 -8.20
CA VAL A 415 -3.72 -5.51 -8.65
C VAL A 415 -4.00 -4.97 -10.05
N ALA A 416 -3.58 -3.74 -10.35
CA ALA A 416 -3.74 -3.15 -11.68
C ALA A 416 -2.95 -3.94 -12.73
N GLY A 417 -1.70 -4.34 -12.41
CA GLY A 417 -0.87 -5.16 -13.28
C GLY A 417 -1.46 -6.54 -13.55
N ILE A 418 -1.95 -7.22 -12.52
CA ILE A 418 -2.65 -8.51 -12.67
C ILE A 418 -3.87 -8.33 -13.58
N ASN A 419 -4.74 -7.36 -13.29
CA ASN A 419 -6.00 -7.22 -14.00
C ASN A 419 -5.84 -6.72 -15.44
N ALA A 420 -4.88 -5.83 -15.70
CA ALA A 420 -4.51 -5.46 -17.06
C ALA A 420 -4.03 -6.68 -17.86
N SER A 421 -3.18 -7.51 -17.23
CA SER A 421 -2.68 -8.74 -17.85
C SER A 421 -3.78 -9.75 -18.12
N MET A 422 -4.63 -10.02 -17.13
CA MET A 422 -5.75 -10.97 -17.32
C MET A 422 -6.66 -10.54 -18.46
N LYS A 423 -6.99 -9.24 -18.53
CA LYS A 423 -7.82 -8.70 -19.62
C LYS A 423 -7.17 -8.86 -20.99
N LEU A 424 -5.88 -8.51 -21.14
CA LEU A 424 -5.13 -8.60 -22.39
C LEU A 424 -4.94 -10.06 -22.84
N LEU A 425 -4.83 -10.99 -21.89
CA LEU A 425 -4.73 -12.42 -22.14
C LEU A 425 -6.10 -13.11 -22.37
N GLY A 426 -7.21 -12.37 -22.31
CA GLY A 426 -8.56 -12.91 -22.44
C GLY A 426 -8.99 -13.82 -21.28
N LYS A 427 -8.37 -13.64 -20.10
CA LYS A 427 -8.67 -14.38 -18.86
C LYS A 427 -9.57 -13.56 -17.94
N GLU A 428 -10.20 -14.23 -16.97
CA GLU A 428 -11.03 -13.58 -15.96
C GLU A 428 -10.19 -12.67 -15.05
N GLN A 429 -10.62 -11.42 -14.91
CA GLN A 429 -10.01 -10.46 -13.98
C GLN A 429 -10.34 -10.82 -12.53
N ILE A 430 -9.49 -10.39 -11.58
CA ILE A 430 -9.66 -10.69 -10.17
C ILE A 430 -10.18 -9.47 -9.42
N VAL A 431 -11.21 -9.70 -8.62
CA VAL A 431 -11.70 -8.76 -7.62
C VAL A 431 -11.44 -9.33 -6.24
N PHE A 432 -10.70 -8.59 -5.42
CA PHE A 432 -10.41 -8.98 -4.06
C PHE A 432 -11.56 -8.66 -3.11
N ASP A 433 -11.93 -9.65 -2.29
CA ASP A 433 -13.01 -9.52 -1.30
C ASP A 433 -12.48 -8.86 -0.01
N ARG A 434 -13.32 -8.04 0.62
CA ARG A 434 -13.10 -7.42 1.94
C ARG A 434 -12.93 -8.44 3.07
N ALA A 435 -13.57 -9.60 2.96
CA ALA A 435 -13.44 -10.68 3.94
C ALA A 435 -12.14 -11.49 3.77
N ASN A 436 -11.45 -11.32 2.65
CA ASN A 436 -10.29 -12.14 2.28
C ASN A 436 -8.97 -11.37 2.26
N SER A 437 -9.00 -10.02 2.17
CA SER A 437 -7.78 -9.23 2.13
C SER A 437 -7.97 -7.77 2.55
N TYR A 438 -6.94 -7.16 3.11
CA TYR A 438 -6.85 -5.70 3.28
C TYR A 438 -6.75 -4.97 1.93
N ILE A 439 -6.18 -5.62 0.91
CA ILE A 439 -6.23 -5.14 -0.49
C ILE A 439 -7.68 -4.96 -0.92
N GLY A 440 -8.55 -5.96 -0.67
CA GLY A 440 -9.98 -5.89 -0.96
C GLY A 440 -10.69 -4.81 -0.14
N VAL A 441 -10.39 -4.68 1.16
CA VAL A 441 -10.93 -3.60 2.00
C VAL A 441 -10.59 -2.23 1.42
N MET A 442 -9.33 -2.00 1.05
CA MET A 442 -8.86 -0.72 0.50
C MET A 442 -9.53 -0.40 -0.83
N ILE A 443 -9.53 -1.33 -1.77
CA ILE A 443 -10.09 -1.11 -3.11
C ILE A 443 -11.60 -0.88 -3.02
N ASP A 444 -12.32 -1.70 -2.26
CA ASP A 444 -13.75 -1.52 -2.09
C ASP A 444 -14.10 -0.16 -1.46
N ASP A 445 -13.38 0.27 -0.40
CA ASP A 445 -13.57 1.61 0.19
C ASP A 445 -13.37 2.71 -0.86
N LEU A 446 -12.32 2.63 -1.69
CA LEU A 446 -12.00 3.63 -2.71
C LEU A 446 -13.09 3.71 -3.79
N VAL A 447 -13.46 2.58 -4.39
CA VAL A 447 -14.35 2.59 -5.58
C VAL A 447 -15.82 2.74 -5.23
N THR A 448 -16.22 2.45 -3.97
CA THR A 448 -17.63 2.57 -3.52
C THR A 448 -17.90 3.84 -2.72
N LYS A 449 -17.04 4.17 -1.77
CA LYS A 449 -17.21 5.33 -0.88
C LYS A 449 -16.49 6.56 -1.37
N GLY A 450 -15.45 6.37 -2.21
CA GLY A 450 -14.53 7.42 -2.56
C GLY A 450 -13.68 7.87 -1.38
N THR A 451 -12.99 9.00 -1.54
CA THR A 451 -12.26 9.62 -0.45
C THR A 451 -12.21 11.14 -0.63
N GLU A 452 -12.45 11.87 0.44
CA GLU A 452 -12.35 13.34 0.47
C GLU A 452 -10.97 13.81 0.96
N GLU A 453 -10.20 12.91 1.55
CA GLU A 453 -8.83 13.13 2.03
C GLU A 453 -7.94 11.97 1.58
N PRO A 454 -6.60 12.12 1.51
CA PRO A 454 -5.70 11.02 1.14
C PRO A 454 -5.98 9.78 1.99
N TYR A 455 -6.48 8.72 1.32
CA TYR A 455 -6.86 7.47 1.98
C TYR A 455 -5.64 6.76 2.56
N ARG A 456 -5.80 6.22 3.76
CA ARG A 456 -4.83 5.34 4.40
C ARG A 456 -5.54 4.11 4.97
N ILE A 457 -4.96 2.94 4.70
CA ILE A 457 -5.45 1.69 5.29
C ILE A 457 -5.18 1.68 6.80
N MET A 458 -6.13 1.18 7.55
CA MET A 458 -6.04 1.01 9.00
C MET A 458 -6.75 -0.27 9.41
N THR A 459 -6.30 -0.90 10.50
CA THR A 459 -6.93 -2.12 11.02
C THR A 459 -8.40 -1.92 11.39
N SER A 460 -8.80 -0.69 11.73
CA SER A 460 -10.20 -0.35 12.03
C SER A 460 -11.13 -0.32 10.80
N ARG A 461 -10.59 -0.36 9.59
CA ARG A 461 -11.40 -0.38 8.35
C ARG A 461 -11.87 -1.78 7.98
N SER A 462 -11.22 -2.81 8.53
CA SER A 462 -11.65 -4.20 8.35
C SER A 462 -12.67 -4.60 9.39
N GLU A 463 -13.71 -5.30 8.96
CA GLU A 463 -14.73 -5.95 9.78
C GLU A 463 -14.21 -7.26 10.38
N TYR A 464 -13.21 -7.91 9.74
CA TYR A 464 -12.75 -9.28 10.02
C TYR A 464 -11.27 -9.32 10.37
N ARG A 465 -10.86 -8.62 11.45
CA ARG A 465 -9.42 -8.44 11.77
C ARG A 465 -8.68 -9.71 12.14
N LEU A 466 -9.36 -10.69 12.75
CA LEU A 466 -8.76 -11.98 13.08
C LEU A 466 -8.62 -12.89 11.86
N LEU A 467 -9.45 -12.71 10.83
CA LEU A 467 -9.26 -13.41 9.57
C LEU A 467 -8.14 -12.79 8.73
N LEU A 468 -7.99 -11.45 8.79
CA LEU A 468 -7.05 -10.69 7.95
C LEU A 468 -5.75 -10.35 8.69
N ARG A 469 -5.18 -11.31 9.40
CA ARG A 469 -3.88 -11.11 10.07
C ARG A 469 -2.73 -11.03 9.05
N GLN A 470 -1.62 -10.39 9.47
CA GLN A 470 -0.42 -10.37 8.63
C GLN A 470 0.28 -11.74 8.56
N ASP A 471 0.20 -12.54 9.64
CA ASP A 471 0.84 -13.86 9.72
C ASP A 471 0.22 -14.88 8.76
N ASN A 472 -1.07 -14.80 8.48
CA ASN A 472 -1.80 -15.73 7.62
C ASN A 472 -2.12 -15.17 6.21
N ALA A 473 -1.41 -14.16 5.74
CA ALA A 473 -1.67 -13.60 4.42
C ALA A 473 -1.40 -14.61 3.31
N ASP A 474 -0.43 -15.49 3.47
CA ASP A 474 -0.11 -16.55 2.53
C ASP A 474 -1.22 -17.63 2.46
N GLU A 475 -1.80 -18.03 3.61
CA GLU A 475 -2.97 -18.93 3.64
C GLU A 475 -4.11 -18.41 2.77
N ARG A 476 -4.34 -17.10 2.78
CA ARG A 476 -5.46 -16.45 2.06
C ARG A 476 -5.17 -16.16 0.59
N LEU A 477 -3.93 -15.79 0.23
CA LEU A 477 -3.64 -15.17 -1.05
C LEU A 477 -2.62 -15.94 -1.91
N THR A 478 -1.76 -16.79 -1.36
CA THR A 478 -0.81 -17.58 -2.17
C THR A 478 -1.53 -18.49 -3.20
N PRO A 479 -2.68 -19.13 -2.88
CA PRO A 479 -3.44 -19.86 -3.89
C PRO A 479 -3.96 -18.98 -5.04
N ILE A 480 -4.26 -17.71 -4.77
CA ILE A 480 -4.66 -16.75 -5.79
C ILE A 480 -3.44 -16.36 -6.63
N GLY A 481 -2.30 -16.04 -6.00
CA GLY A 481 -1.04 -15.72 -6.67
C GLY A 481 -0.56 -16.85 -7.61
N TYR A 482 -0.70 -18.11 -7.18
CA TYR A 482 -0.42 -19.28 -8.01
C TYR A 482 -1.38 -19.40 -9.19
N ARG A 483 -2.69 -19.29 -8.95
CA ARG A 483 -3.72 -19.37 -10.02
C ARG A 483 -3.52 -18.33 -11.11
N VAL A 484 -3.08 -17.11 -10.77
CA VAL A 484 -2.80 -16.07 -11.76
C VAL A 484 -1.45 -16.25 -12.47
N GLY A 485 -0.52 -17.01 -11.90
CA GLY A 485 0.78 -17.30 -12.49
C GLY A 485 1.94 -16.43 -11.96
N LEU A 486 1.77 -15.75 -10.82
CA LEU A 486 2.83 -14.95 -10.17
C LEU A 486 3.62 -15.74 -9.10
N ILE A 487 3.08 -16.85 -8.62
CA ILE A 487 3.75 -17.76 -7.67
C ILE A 487 4.18 -19.01 -8.44
N SER A 488 5.46 -19.41 -8.28
CA SER A 488 6.00 -20.61 -8.92
C SER A 488 5.46 -21.88 -8.28
N GLU A 489 5.59 -23.00 -9.03
CA GLU A 489 5.21 -24.34 -8.56
C GLU A 489 5.94 -24.71 -7.26
N GLU A 490 7.24 -24.42 -7.18
CA GLU A 490 8.08 -24.74 -6.01
C GLU A 490 7.63 -23.96 -4.78
N ARG A 491 7.34 -22.65 -4.95
CA ARG A 491 6.83 -21.81 -3.85
C ARG A 491 5.45 -22.28 -3.38
N TYR A 492 4.58 -22.67 -4.32
CA TYR A 492 3.26 -23.16 -3.99
C TYR A 492 3.31 -24.51 -3.28
N ALA A 493 4.18 -25.43 -3.73
CA ALA A 493 4.41 -26.71 -3.06
C ALA A 493 4.92 -26.53 -1.63
N ALA A 494 5.92 -25.66 -1.41
CA ALA A 494 6.43 -25.34 -0.08
C ALA A 494 5.35 -24.75 0.84
N PHE A 495 4.48 -23.91 0.29
CA PHE A 495 3.31 -23.38 1.01
C PHE A 495 2.35 -24.50 1.44
N LEU A 496 2.00 -25.43 0.55
CA LEU A 496 1.12 -26.55 0.87
C LEU A 496 1.70 -27.47 1.96
N GLU A 497 2.99 -27.76 1.89
CA GLU A 497 3.69 -28.54 2.91
C GLU A 497 3.67 -27.85 4.29
N LYS A 498 3.85 -26.50 4.31
CA LYS A 498 3.74 -25.71 5.53
C LYS A 498 2.34 -25.84 6.15
N GLU A 499 1.29 -25.64 5.36
CA GLU A 499 -0.09 -25.76 5.85
C GLU A 499 -0.40 -27.16 6.38
N GLU A 500 0.06 -28.20 5.67
CA GLU A 500 -0.10 -29.59 6.12
C GLU A 500 0.58 -29.85 7.47
N ARG A 501 1.81 -29.31 7.69
CA ARG A 501 2.52 -29.43 8.98
C ARG A 501 1.75 -28.73 10.11
N ILE A 502 1.21 -27.53 9.87
CA ILE A 502 0.42 -26.77 10.83
C ILE A 502 -0.87 -27.53 11.19
N GLU A 503 -1.61 -28.04 10.20
CA GLU A 503 -2.85 -28.78 10.43
C GLU A 503 -2.61 -30.07 11.21
N LYS A 504 -1.57 -30.83 10.86
CA LYS A 504 -1.16 -32.03 11.56
C LYS A 504 -0.82 -31.74 13.04
N GLU A 505 -0.12 -30.62 13.29
CA GLU A 505 0.25 -30.25 14.64
C GLU A 505 -0.96 -29.80 15.48
N ILE A 506 -1.87 -29.04 14.91
CA ILE A 506 -3.13 -28.66 15.58
C ILE A 506 -3.90 -29.92 15.97
N ALA A 507 -4.09 -30.86 15.04
CA ALA A 507 -4.79 -32.13 15.28
C ALA A 507 -4.08 -33.00 16.33
N ARG A 508 -2.74 -32.97 16.39
CA ARG A 508 -1.95 -33.64 17.43
C ARG A 508 -2.18 -32.98 18.79
N CYS A 509 -2.12 -31.64 18.88
CA CYS A 509 -2.36 -30.90 20.12
C CYS A 509 -3.75 -31.15 20.70
N GLU A 510 -4.77 -31.33 19.86
CA GLU A 510 -6.14 -31.66 20.29
C GLU A 510 -6.28 -33.07 20.87
N LYS A 511 -5.39 -34.02 20.48
CA LYS A 511 -5.42 -35.42 20.90
C LYS A 511 -4.41 -35.76 21.99
N THR A 512 -3.36 -34.98 22.18
CA THR A 512 -2.28 -35.27 23.14
C THR A 512 -2.69 -34.83 24.54
N PHE A 513 -2.85 -35.78 25.44
CA PHE A 513 -3.16 -35.53 26.87
C PHE A 513 -1.89 -35.36 27.69
N ILE A 514 -1.84 -34.32 28.47
CA ILE A 514 -0.77 -34.02 29.42
C ILE A 514 -1.31 -34.30 30.85
N PRO A 515 -0.73 -35.25 31.59
CA PRO A 515 -1.12 -35.50 32.98
C PRO A 515 -0.62 -34.37 33.90
N PRO A 516 -1.26 -34.16 35.07
CA PRO A 516 -0.79 -33.18 36.06
C PRO A 516 0.47 -33.72 36.79
N ASN A 517 1.62 -33.60 36.09
CA ASN A 517 2.93 -34.01 36.60
C ASN A 517 3.76 -32.79 37.10
N ASP A 518 4.91 -33.07 37.74
CA ASP A 518 5.77 -32.02 38.31
C ASP A 518 6.29 -31.05 37.27
N ALA A 519 6.54 -31.49 36.03
CA ALA A 519 6.98 -30.61 34.95
C ALA A 519 5.88 -29.60 34.55
N LEU A 520 4.63 -30.05 34.37
CA LEU A 520 3.51 -29.17 34.11
C LEU A 520 3.23 -28.23 35.29
N LYS A 521 3.33 -28.78 36.56
CA LYS A 521 3.15 -28.00 37.78
C LYS A 521 4.11 -26.80 37.82
N LYS A 522 5.38 -27.02 37.53
CA LYS A 522 6.39 -25.97 37.49
C LYS A 522 6.04 -24.89 36.46
N ILE A 523 5.65 -25.29 35.25
CA ILE A 523 5.29 -24.33 34.15
C ILE A 523 4.09 -23.46 34.57
N VAL A 524 3.02 -24.09 35.09
CA VAL A 524 1.80 -23.32 35.41
C VAL A 524 1.99 -22.43 36.64
N GLU A 525 2.81 -22.83 37.62
CA GLU A 525 3.18 -22.02 38.79
C GLU A 525 4.00 -20.77 38.33
N GLU A 526 5.02 -20.96 37.48
CA GLU A 526 5.83 -19.88 36.93
C GLU A 526 4.99 -18.88 36.10
N ARG A 527 3.94 -19.38 35.46
CA ARG A 527 3.05 -18.57 34.63
C ARG A 527 1.80 -18.06 35.35
N GLY A 528 1.62 -18.38 36.64
CA GLY A 528 0.51 -17.88 37.46
C GLY A 528 -0.86 -18.43 37.09
N THR A 529 -0.93 -19.64 36.51
CA THR A 529 -2.18 -20.31 36.16
C THR A 529 -2.35 -21.63 36.96
N PRO A 530 -3.57 -22.07 37.33
CA PRO A 530 -3.76 -23.23 38.16
C PRO A 530 -3.41 -24.55 37.46
N LEU A 531 -2.82 -25.49 38.21
CA LEU A 531 -2.61 -26.86 37.73
C LEU A 531 -3.97 -27.54 37.46
N PRO A 532 -4.17 -28.19 36.29
CA PRO A 532 -5.37 -28.99 36.05
C PRO A 532 -5.52 -30.13 37.06
N ALA A 533 -6.73 -30.40 37.51
CA ALA A 533 -7.01 -31.50 38.44
C ALA A 533 -6.88 -32.88 37.78
N THR A 534 -7.06 -32.95 36.48
CA THR A 534 -6.99 -34.20 35.66
C THR A 534 -6.13 -33.95 34.43
N GLY A 535 -5.84 -34.99 33.66
CA GLY A 535 -5.19 -34.83 32.36
C GLY A 535 -6.00 -33.94 31.44
N ILE A 536 -5.30 -33.07 30.70
CA ILE A 536 -5.87 -32.04 29.81
C ILE A 536 -5.14 -32.08 28.48
N THR A 537 -5.80 -31.75 27.38
CA THR A 537 -5.14 -31.73 26.07
C THR A 537 -4.14 -30.57 25.95
N LEU A 538 -3.11 -30.74 25.12
CA LEU A 538 -2.19 -29.66 24.80
C LEU A 538 -2.95 -28.42 24.24
N ALA A 539 -3.94 -28.65 23.39
CA ALA A 539 -4.75 -27.56 22.84
C ALA A 539 -5.48 -26.78 23.94
N GLU A 540 -6.03 -27.45 24.97
CA GLU A 540 -6.68 -26.78 26.10
C GLU A 540 -5.69 -26.01 26.98
N LEU A 541 -4.46 -26.50 27.12
CA LEU A 541 -3.38 -25.77 27.80
C LEU A 541 -3.00 -24.50 26.99
N ILE A 542 -2.80 -24.64 25.68
CA ILE A 542 -2.48 -23.51 24.79
C ILE A 542 -3.58 -22.45 24.80
N LYS A 543 -4.85 -22.81 24.95
CA LYS A 543 -5.98 -21.84 25.05
C LYS A 543 -5.92 -20.93 26.27
N ARG A 544 -5.13 -21.28 27.30
CA ARG A 544 -4.98 -20.42 28.48
C ARG A 544 -4.15 -19.18 28.14
N PRO A 545 -4.59 -17.98 28.56
CA PRO A 545 -3.88 -16.73 28.23
C PRO A 545 -2.42 -16.72 28.70
N GLU A 546 -2.12 -17.33 29.84
CA GLU A 546 -0.81 -17.31 30.46
C GLU A 546 0.18 -18.30 29.83
N LEU A 547 -0.31 -19.29 29.07
CA LEU A 547 0.51 -20.31 28.43
C LEU A 547 0.63 -20.05 26.93
N ASP A 548 1.78 -20.38 26.37
CA ASP A 548 2.07 -20.35 24.95
C ASP A 548 2.55 -21.73 24.47
N TYR A 549 2.58 -21.93 23.15
CA TYR A 549 3.03 -23.20 22.57
C TYR A 549 4.48 -23.50 22.98
N ALA A 550 5.34 -22.49 23.10
CA ALA A 550 6.76 -22.66 23.41
C ALA A 550 6.98 -23.12 24.86
N CYS A 551 6.27 -22.55 25.85
CA CYS A 551 6.48 -22.87 27.26
C CYS A 551 6.08 -24.33 27.62
N LEU A 552 5.28 -24.99 26.77
CA LEU A 552 4.84 -26.38 26.97
C LEU A 552 5.83 -27.43 26.43
N GLU A 553 6.96 -27.00 25.84
CA GLU A 553 7.98 -27.92 25.32
C GLU A 553 8.47 -28.96 26.33
N PRO A 554 8.71 -28.64 27.64
CA PRO A 554 9.18 -29.65 28.60
C PRO A 554 8.19 -30.78 28.89
N VAL A 555 6.91 -30.60 28.62
CA VAL A 555 5.86 -31.60 28.83
C VAL A 555 5.40 -32.27 27.52
N ASP A 556 5.84 -31.78 26.38
CA ASP A 556 5.49 -32.27 25.03
C ASP A 556 6.68 -32.98 24.37
N ARG A 557 6.90 -34.26 24.67
CA ARG A 557 8.05 -35.01 24.18
C ARG A 557 7.99 -35.41 22.70
N GLU A 558 6.81 -35.40 22.12
CA GLU A 558 6.56 -35.81 20.73
C GLU A 558 6.39 -34.60 19.79
N ARG A 559 6.83 -33.44 20.23
CA ARG A 559 6.73 -32.20 19.49
C ARG A 559 7.52 -32.27 18.19
N PRO A 560 6.89 -31.98 17.01
CA PRO A 560 7.60 -31.92 15.74
C PRO A 560 8.51 -30.69 15.66
N ALA A 561 9.51 -30.79 14.80
CA ALA A 561 10.34 -29.64 14.43
C ALA A 561 9.53 -28.73 13.52
N LEU A 562 9.10 -27.58 14.05
CA LEU A 562 8.39 -26.54 13.33
C LEU A 562 9.23 -25.26 13.31
N SER A 563 9.12 -24.48 12.24
CA SER A 563 9.69 -23.13 12.17
C SER A 563 9.04 -22.21 13.21
N ARG A 564 9.65 -21.07 13.47
CA ARG A 564 9.10 -20.06 14.39
C ARG A 564 7.70 -19.59 13.96
N ARG A 565 7.49 -19.38 12.67
CA ARG A 565 6.20 -18.95 12.10
C ARG A 565 5.13 -20.03 12.26
N GLU A 566 5.46 -21.28 11.92
CA GLU A 566 4.52 -22.40 12.08
C GLU A 566 4.07 -22.57 13.54
N LYS A 567 5.00 -22.49 14.51
CA LYS A 567 4.68 -22.49 15.94
C LYS A 567 3.71 -21.39 16.34
N GLN A 568 3.94 -20.19 15.83
CA GLN A 568 3.08 -19.04 16.08
C GLN A 568 1.69 -19.20 15.46
N GLU A 569 1.60 -19.72 14.24
CA GLU A 569 0.31 -19.99 13.59
C GLU A 569 -0.48 -21.08 14.29
N VAL A 570 0.16 -22.18 14.71
CA VAL A 570 -0.46 -23.25 15.54
C VAL A 570 -1.05 -22.63 16.81
N GLU A 571 -0.27 -21.83 17.53
CA GLU A 571 -0.75 -21.17 18.74
C GLU A 571 -1.95 -20.26 18.49
N ILE A 572 -1.88 -19.40 17.46
CA ILE A 572 -2.96 -18.46 17.13
C ILE A 572 -4.22 -19.22 16.72
N LYS A 573 -4.09 -20.22 15.83
CA LYS A 573 -5.23 -21.00 15.34
C LYS A 573 -5.93 -21.75 16.51
N ILE A 574 -5.18 -22.25 17.48
CA ILE A 574 -5.75 -22.93 18.68
C ILE A 574 -6.38 -21.91 19.65
N LYS A 575 -5.65 -20.84 20.03
CA LYS A 575 -6.13 -19.86 21.02
C LYS A 575 -7.37 -19.10 20.56
N TYR A 576 -7.44 -18.77 19.29
CA TYR A 576 -8.50 -17.91 18.74
C TYR A 576 -9.55 -18.68 17.93
N ASP A 577 -9.53 -20.01 17.94
CA ASP A 577 -10.43 -20.89 17.18
C ASP A 577 -11.90 -20.46 17.24
N GLY A 578 -12.45 -20.27 18.44
CA GLY A 578 -13.85 -19.87 18.60
C GLY A 578 -14.19 -18.49 18.03
N TYR A 579 -13.25 -17.55 18.07
CA TYR A 579 -13.42 -16.21 17.48
C TYR A 579 -13.29 -16.27 15.96
N ILE A 580 -12.32 -17.02 15.45
CA ILE A 580 -12.07 -17.21 14.01
C ILE A 580 -13.30 -17.86 13.35
N ARG A 581 -13.87 -18.92 13.97
CA ARG A 581 -15.10 -19.56 13.46
C ARG A 581 -16.28 -18.60 13.41
N ARG A 582 -16.42 -17.72 14.40
CA ARG A 582 -17.49 -16.71 14.43
C ARG A 582 -17.31 -15.68 13.33
N GLU A 583 -16.10 -15.14 13.13
CA GLU A 583 -15.81 -14.21 12.03
C GLU A 583 -16.00 -14.88 10.67
N LYS A 584 -15.57 -16.16 10.49
CA LYS A 584 -15.80 -16.91 9.26
C LYS A 584 -17.30 -17.03 8.93
N ALA A 585 -18.13 -17.38 9.91
CA ALA A 585 -19.57 -17.47 9.70
C ALA A 585 -20.20 -16.13 9.30
N GLN A 586 -19.76 -15.03 9.91
CA GLN A 586 -20.18 -13.68 9.53
C GLN A 586 -19.72 -13.32 8.11
N ALA A 587 -18.46 -13.60 7.78
CA ALA A 587 -17.91 -13.35 6.44
C ALA A 587 -18.67 -14.14 5.36
N GLU A 588 -19.00 -15.40 5.60
CA GLU A 588 -19.83 -16.22 4.70
C GLU A 588 -21.23 -15.64 4.49
N GLN A 589 -21.85 -15.11 5.54
CA GLN A 589 -23.14 -14.44 5.41
C GLN A 589 -23.06 -13.21 4.52
N TYR A 590 -22.01 -12.38 4.68
CA TYR A 590 -21.78 -11.23 3.80
C TYR A 590 -21.43 -11.64 2.37
N ALA A 591 -20.63 -12.69 2.19
CA ALA A 591 -20.32 -13.22 0.87
C ALA A 591 -21.57 -13.67 0.10
N ARG A 592 -22.62 -14.11 0.78
CA ARG A 592 -23.92 -14.40 0.13
C ARG A 592 -24.56 -13.14 -0.46
N LEU A 593 -24.46 -11.99 0.23
CA LEU A 593 -24.94 -10.70 -0.29
C LEU A 593 -24.10 -10.20 -1.46
N GLU A 594 -22.79 -10.43 -1.44
CA GLU A 594 -21.90 -10.10 -2.56
C GLU A 594 -22.17 -10.92 -3.83
N ARG A 595 -22.59 -12.16 -3.68
CA ARG A 595 -23.00 -13.00 -4.82
C ARG A 595 -24.31 -12.57 -5.46
N LYS A 596 -25.16 -11.82 -4.74
CA LYS A 596 -26.43 -11.28 -5.27
C LYS A 596 -26.14 -10.07 -6.14
N LYS A 597 -25.94 -10.30 -7.44
CA LYS A 597 -25.54 -9.25 -8.40
C LYS A 597 -26.72 -8.36 -8.75
N ILE A 598 -26.47 -7.06 -8.82
CA ILE A 598 -27.42 -6.06 -9.28
C ILE A 598 -27.20 -5.88 -10.79
N PRO A 599 -28.27 -5.86 -11.62
CA PRO A 599 -28.13 -5.59 -13.05
C PRO A 599 -27.50 -4.22 -13.32
N ASP A 600 -26.62 -4.14 -14.32
CA ASP A 600 -25.90 -2.90 -14.67
C ASP A 600 -26.85 -1.78 -15.14
N ASP A 601 -28.02 -2.15 -15.68
CA ASP A 601 -29.07 -1.25 -16.17
C ASP A 601 -30.15 -0.93 -15.13
N ALA A 602 -29.95 -1.31 -13.86
CA ALA A 602 -30.90 -1.06 -12.78
C ALA A 602 -31.26 0.43 -12.66
N ASP A 603 -32.56 0.73 -12.73
CA ASP A 603 -33.10 2.07 -12.48
C ASP A 603 -33.69 2.15 -11.07
N TYR A 604 -32.92 2.72 -10.16
CA TYR A 604 -33.32 2.82 -8.76
C TYR A 604 -34.46 3.81 -8.51
N SER A 605 -34.74 4.72 -9.46
CA SER A 605 -35.86 5.67 -9.37
C SER A 605 -37.23 5.00 -9.50
N LEU A 606 -37.28 3.83 -10.13
CA LEU A 606 -38.50 3.06 -10.33
C LEU A 606 -38.82 2.10 -9.19
N ILE A 607 -37.90 1.93 -8.22
CA ILE A 607 -38.05 0.97 -7.13
C ILE A 607 -38.97 1.54 -6.03
N LYS A 608 -40.23 1.07 -5.99
CA LYS A 608 -41.18 1.48 -4.97
C LYS A 608 -40.75 1.03 -3.58
N GLY A 609 -40.79 1.95 -2.62
CA GLY A 609 -40.40 1.69 -1.23
C GLY A 609 -38.93 1.99 -0.92
N LEU A 610 -38.12 2.31 -1.91
CA LEU A 610 -36.77 2.80 -1.73
C LEU A 610 -36.79 4.28 -1.34
N ARG A 611 -36.00 4.69 -0.34
CA ARG A 611 -35.90 6.10 0.05
C ARG A 611 -35.22 6.93 -1.04
N ILE A 612 -35.61 8.19 -1.20
CA ILE A 612 -35.07 9.11 -2.23
C ILE A 612 -33.53 9.20 -2.11
N GLU A 613 -33.01 9.40 -0.89
CA GLU A 613 -31.57 9.44 -0.63
C GLU A 613 -30.88 8.15 -1.08
N ALA A 614 -31.44 6.99 -0.72
CA ALA A 614 -30.88 5.70 -1.11
C ALA A 614 -30.91 5.50 -2.62
N ALA A 615 -32.03 5.86 -3.29
CA ALA A 615 -32.14 5.77 -4.75
C ALA A 615 -31.10 6.65 -5.44
N GLN A 616 -30.89 7.88 -4.96
CA GLN A 616 -29.88 8.79 -5.49
C GLN A 616 -28.48 8.21 -5.32
N LYS A 617 -28.11 7.76 -4.11
CA LYS A 617 -26.79 7.18 -3.82
C LYS A 617 -26.51 5.91 -4.61
N LEU A 618 -27.50 5.05 -4.77
CA LEU A 618 -27.39 3.85 -5.60
C LEU A 618 -27.24 4.18 -7.10
N SER A 619 -27.94 5.20 -7.58
CA SER A 619 -27.83 5.67 -8.96
C SER A 619 -26.45 6.30 -9.27
N GLU A 620 -25.88 7.04 -8.30
CA GLU A 620 -24.54 7.62 -8.39
C GLU A 620 -23.44 6.55 -8.36
N ALA A 621 -23.52 5.64 -7.39
CA ALA A 621 -22.47 4.64 -7.15
C ALA A 621 -22.55 3.43 -8.09
N ARG A 622 -23.74 3.07 -8.55
CA ARG A 622 -24.04 1.87 -9.38
C ARG A 622 -23.36 0.60 -8.83
N PRO A 623 -23.74 0.15 -7.63
CA PRO A 623 -23.12 -1.01 -7.00
C PRO A 623 -23.40 -2.28 -7.81
N SER A 624 -22.42 -3.14 -7.97
CA SER A 624 -22.51 -4.40 -8.71
C SER A 624 -23.16 -5.54 -7.93
N SER A 625 -23.38 -5.36 -6.61
CA SER A 625 -23.95 -6.38 -5.73
C SER A 625 -24.79 -5.76 -4.60
N ILE A 626 -25.68 -6.57 -4.02
CA ILE A 626 -26.42 -6.19 -2.80
C ILE A 626 -25.46 -5.93 -1.63
N GLY A 627 -24.37 -6.73 -1.53
CA GLY A 627 -23.33 -6.50 -0.51
C GLY A 627 -22.67 -5.13 -0.66
N GLN A 628 -22.31 -4.74 -1.89
CA GLN A 628 -21.75 -3.43 -2.18
C GLN A 628 -22.76 -2.31 -1.87
N ALA A 629 -24.02 -2.48 -2.29
CA ALA A 629 -25.09 -1.52 -1.99
C ALA A 629 -25.28 -1.28 -0.48
N SER A 630 -25.14 -2.34 0.34
CA SER A 630 -25.32 -2.25 1.79
C SER A 630 -24.25 -1.41 2.52
N ARG A 631 -23.10 -1.17 1.87
CA ARG A 631 -21.99 -0.36 2.42
C ARG A 631 -22.01 1.10 2.00
N LEU A 632 -22.90 1.48 1.10
CA LEU A 632 -23.02 2.87 0.66
C LEU A 632 -23.58 3.75 1.78
N SER A 633 -22.94 4.88 2.01
CA SER A 633 -23.47 5.89 2.93
C SER A 633 -24.83 6.39 2.44
N GLY A 634 -25.82 6.44 3.32
CA GLY A 634 -27.18 6.80 2.96
C GLY A 634 -28.10 5.62 2.61
N VAL A 635 -27.57 4.40 2.46
CA VAL A 635 -28.35 3.16 2.26
C VAL A 635 -28.44 2.41 3.61
N ASN A 636 -29.66 2.08 4.03
CA ASN A 636 -29.89 1.38 5.30
C ASN A 636 -30.41 -0.08 5.09
N PRO A 637 -30.49 -0.90 6.17
CA PRO A 637 -30.96 -2.28 6.05
C PRO A 637 -32.38 -2.44 5.46
N ALA A 638 -33.27 -1.44 5.67
CA ALA A 638 -34.62 -1.49 5.06
C ALA A 638 -34.53 -1.28 3.55
N ASP A 639 -33.68 -0.38 3.08
CA ASP A 639 -33.44 -0.19 1.63
C ASP A 639 -32.90 -1.47 0.99
N ILE A 640 -32.00 -2.18 1.67
CA ILE A 640 -31.44 -3.45 1.22
C ILE A 640 -32.53 -4.52 1.12
N SER A 641 -33.47 -4.56 2.10
CA SER A 641 -34.61 -5.48 2.03
C SER A 641 -35.49 -5.19 0.83
N VAL A 642 -35.73 -3.91 0.51
CA VAL A 642 -36.51 -3.49 -0.67
C VAL A 642 -35.80 -3.94 -1.96
N LEU A 643 -34.47 -3.76 -2.04
CA LEU A 643 -33.68 -4.20 -3.21
C LEU A 643 -33.74 -5.73 -3.37
N LEU A 644 -33.60 -6.51 -2.29
CA LEU A 644 -33.68 -7.97 -2.33
C LEU A 644 -35.05 -8.45 -2.86
N ILE A 645 -36.13 -7.83 -2.41
CA ILE A 645 -37.49 -8.14 -2.87
C ILE A 645 -37.68 -7.75 -4.33
N TYR A 646 -37.26 -6.54 -4.71
CA TYR A 646 -37.43 -6.04 -6.07
C TYR A 646 -36.70 -6.89 -7.13
N PHE A 647 -35.47 -7.30 -6.83
CA PHE A 647 -34.69 -8.15 -7.72
C PHE A 647 -34.97 -9.67 -7.58
N GLY A 648 -35.95 -10.08 -6.74
CA GLY A 648 -36.28 -11.49 -6.52
C GLY A 648 -35.14 -12.31 -5.89
N MET A 649 -34.37 -11.70 -5.00
CA MET A 649 -33.18 -12.27 -4.39
C MET A 649 -33.36 -12.62 -2.90
N VAL A 650 -34.61 -12.75 -2.44
CA VAL A 650 -34.93 -13.07 -1.02
C VAL A 650 -34.48 -14.49 -0.66
#